data_f9e2c066e0b8efce8123c4aa6522c6c8
#
_entry.id   f9e2c066e0b8efce8123c4aa6522c6c8
#
_cell.length_a   1.000
_cell.length_b   1.000
_cell.length_c   1.000
_cell.angle_alpha   90.00
_cell.angle_beta   90.00
_cell.angle_gamma   90.00
#
_symmetry.space_group_name_H-M   'P 1'
#
loop_
_entity.id
_entity.type
_entity.pdbx_description
1 polymer ?
#
loop_
_entity_poly.entity_id
_entity_poly.type
_entity_poly.pdbx_seq_one_letter_code
_entity_poly.pdbx_strand_id
1 'polypeptide(L)'
;MKKIHVIHHTHWDFEWYFTRDEALIQFVYHMDEVFAALQAQKVDYYLLDGQMSILDDYLDAYPEKSKEIKKWVNAGRLFIGPWYTQTDELIITGESIVRNLSLGMKMAQRLGGAQPIGYLPDSFGQGADMPKIYNGMNIKNAVFWRGLPKEKTANREFIWKSEDGSQVSVANIKNGYFVGVGLIEDDDAKNMMTTVVQGASVDDVPLPVGGDQRYVDFNLKERISFYNQQLDDAKLVESNYVKYFQDLKQHQNELDQVTGEFIDPSVSKIHRSIYSSRYDQKYLNDKVERRMIYQVEPLMAMAERAGIPYKKALLEKIWKLIVRNHAHDSAGGCNSDKTNRMILARLVEADQLSYSVVDYLTRKITESDVNYGENTITFFNTLPYPITKRVKFQLSLKNPAFKLMKDDQKITVDVEKVTKEYHGQIKRDTSAYRDDDFYYKIDCSARINLPALQWQSFDVVASEAVPALLENTTDKSISDNHFKIEWVDGKLNLTNLNDQTLVEDFMYIEDGGDEGDTYDYSPAYKNQVYRLDFKDAAVTTRKGRVTSQLILQGTWAVPVDLAARAENLRNQQINYQLELELDGSGRINHELQIHNEAKDHRMRVINRTNIYAKASYADTGFGYIERPVVDPHLKDWQAIGYHEEPTAIFPMIHYVNVHDDERSVSFLTKGIKEYQITGAQNDRVALTLFRSVGYLGRPDLLRRPGVASGNQFTYIPTPDSQLQKEMHFKWATYISKQFDPAEISKEFMEYAVTNPNYQAQDLNQFTNTLKYFVMHPLKNTIKAQPFFELVDRRITFSSLTKSIDGTADLIRVVNLNKQKVQIDQLINLDKQYYINETDFSGRIRKDLGYAVSIEKISFQPGEVKTFKIAR
;
A
#
# COMPACT_ATOMS: atom_id res chain seq x y z
N MET A 1 -36.50 20.80 18.83
CA MET A 1 -36.71 20.99 17.37
C MET A 1 -35.44 20.62 16.66
N LYS A 2 -35.48 19.66 15.80
CA LYS A 2 -34.28 19.19 15.07
C LYS A 2 -33.75 20.26 14.15
N LYS A 3 -32.45 20.43 14.11
CA LYS A 3 -31.75 21.32 13.20
C LYS A 3 -31.05 20.50 12.11
N ILE A 4 -31.50 20.62 10.88
CA ILE A 4 -30.98 19.89 9.74
C ILE A 4 -29.97 20.76 9.01
N HIS A 5 -28.70 20.37 9.07
CA HIS A 5 -27.60 21.05 8.39
C HIS A 5 -27.56 20.60 6.93
N VAL A 6 -28.12 21.39 6.03
CA VAL A 6 -28.09 21.12 4.58
C VAL A 6 -26.70 21.49 4.06
N ILE A 7 -25.95 20.47 3.61
CA ILE A 7 -24.53 20.61 3.20
C ILE A 7 -24.44 20.36 1.70
N HIS A 8 -24.35 21.44 0.94
CA HIS A 8 -24.23 21.38 -0.51
C HIS A 8 -22.82 20.98 -0.92
N HIS A 9 -22.69 19.92 -1.73
CA HIS A 9 -21.42 19.37 -2.15
C HIS A 9 -21.52 18.69 -3.52
N THR A 10 -20.36 18.32 -4.07
CA THR A 10 -20.24 17.27 -5.07
C THR A 10 -19.40 16.14 -4.48
N HIS A 11 -19.66 14.87 -4.85
CA HIS A 11 -18.64 13.84 -4.85
C HIS A 11 -18.00 13.83 -6.23
N TRP A 12 -16.69 13.93 -6.28
CA TRP A 12 -15.98 14.03 -7.54
C TRP A 12 -14.95 12.93 -7.65
N ASP A 13 -15.34 11.80 -8.28
CA ASP A 13 -14.37 10.76 -8.56
C ASP A 13 -13.24 11.34 -9.39
N PHE A 14 -12.02 11.15 -8.89
CA PHE A 14 -10.81 11.58 -9.60
C PHE A 14 -10.71 10.89 -10.96
N GLU A 15 -11.10 9.62 -11.02
CA GLU A 15 -11.22 8.77 -12.20
C GLU A 15 -12.00 7.50 -11.83
N TRP A 16 -12.78 6.96 -12.76
CA TRP A 16 -13.61 5.76 -12.55
C TRP A 16 -14.01 5.10 -13.87
N TYR A 17 -15.27 5.30 -14.37
CA TYR A 17 -15.65 4.95 -15.74
C TYR A 17 -14.88 5.76 -16.77
N PHE A 18 -14.47 6.93 -16.40
CA PHE A 18 -13.80 7.97 -17.14
C PHE A 18 -12.39 8.17 -16.58
N THR A 19 -11.52 8.65 -17.43
CA THR A 19 -10.15 9.02 -17.06
C THR A 19 -10.13 10.35 -16.30
N ARG A 20 -9.04 10.61 -15.57
CA ARG A 20 -8.76 11.91 -14.97
C ARG A 20 -8.94 13.07 -15.96
N ASP A 21 -8.49 12.91 -17.22
CA ASP A 21 -8.54 13.98 -18.21
C ASP A 21 -9.97 14.25 -18.66
N GLU A 22 -10.82 13.22 -18.78
CA GLU A 22 -12.25 13.39 -19.03
C GLU A 22 -12.96 14.06 -17.84
N ALA A 23 -12.61 13.68 -16.60
CA ALA A 23 -13.14 14.31 -15.39
C ALA A 23 -12.73 15.79 -15.30
N LEU A 24 -11.50 16.14 -15.68
CA LEU A 24 -11.01 17.52 -15.68
C LEU A 24 -11.85 18.43 -16.60
N ILE A 25 -12.23 17.95 -17.80
CA ILE A 25 -13.07 18.75 -18.72
C ILE A 25 -14.39 19.14 -18.05
N GLN A 26 -15.06 18.17 -17.39
CA GLN A 26 -16.30 18.45 -16.67
C GLN A 26 -16.07 19.37 -15.47
N PHE A 27 -14.98 19.17 -14.75
CA PHE A 27 -14.66 19.96 -13.56
C PHE A 27 -14.38 21.44 -13.88
N VAL A 28 -13.80 21.74 -15.03
CA VAL A 28 -13.58 23.13 -15.47
C VAL A 28 -14.92 23.90 -15.55
N TYR A 29 -15.93 23.32 -16.19
CA TYR A 29 -17.26 23.94 -16.30
C TYR A 29 -18.00 23.94 -14.95
N HIS A 30 -17.85 22.90 -14.15
CA HIS A 30 -18.39 22.86 -12.80
C HIS A 30 -17.85 24.00 -11.91
N MET A 31 -16.56 24.30 -12.00
CA MET A 31 -15.98 25.44 -11.26
C MET A 31 -16.61 26.79 -11.66
N ASP A 32 -16.95 26.97 -12.92
CA ASP A 32 -17.69 28.17 -13.37
C ASP A 32 -19.08 28.26 -12.71
N GLU A 33 -19.79 27.13 -12.59
CA GLU A 33 -21.08 27.07 -11.86
C GLU A 33 -20.92 27.42 -10.37
N VAL A 34 -19.90 26.83 -9.72
CA VAL A 34 -19.59 27.08 -8.30
C VAL A 34 -19.33 28.57 -8.07
N PHE A 35 -18.48 29.19 -8.90
CA PHE A 35 -18.21 30.63 -8.76
C PHE A 35 -19.44 31.48 -9.02
N ALA A 36 -20.24 31.17 -10.05
CA ALA A 36 -21.48 31.88 -10.36
C ALA A 36 -22.48 31.77 -9.21
N ALA A 37 -22.69 30.60 -8.65
CA ALA A 37 -23.61 30.38 -7.53
C ALA A 37 -23.18 31.13 -6.25
N LEU A 38 -21.89 31.08 -5.91
CA LEU A 38 -21.33 31.80 -4.76
C LEU A 38 -21.44 33.33 -4.95
N GLN A 39 -21.13 33.85 -6.16
CA GLN A 39 -21.19 35.27 -6.46
C GLN A 39 -22.63 35.81 -6.45
N ALA A 40 -23.56 35.07 -7.05
CA ALA A 40 -24.97 35.41 -7.08
C ALA A 40 -25.72 35.14 -5.77
N GLN A 41 -25.01 34.63 -4.72
CA GLN A 41 -25.57 34.27 -3.41
C GLN A 41 -26.71 33.24 -3.49
N LYS A 42 -26.70 32.41 -4.54
CA LYS A 42 -27.65 31.30 -4.71
C LYS A 42 -27.40 30.20 -3.69
N VAL A 43 -26.13 30.02 -3.28
CA VAL A 43 -25.68 29.16 -2.19
C VAL A 43 -24.78 29.98 -1.25
N ASP A 44 -24.83 29.70 0.04
CA ASP A 44 -23.94 30.33 1.02
C ASP A 44 -22.64 29.56 1.15
N TYR A 45 -22.68 28.24 1.04
CA TYR A 45 -21.56 27.32 1.22
C TYR A 45 -21.51 26.28 0.10
N TYR A 46 -20.28 25.87 -0.24
CA TYR A 46 -20.08 24.76 -1.16
C TYR A 46 -18.85 23.92 -0.74
N LEU A 47 -18.98 22.59 -0.74
CA LEU A 47 -17.89 21.65 -0.45
C LEU A 47 -17.42 21.01 -1.75
N LEU A 48 -16.16 21.26 -2.12
CA LEU A 48 -15.47 20.59 -3.23
C LEU A 48 -14.84 19.28 -2.76
N ASP A 49 -15.64 18.30 -2.46
CA ASP A 49 -15.34 16.89 -2.20
C ASP A 49 -14.14 16.58 -1.26
N GLY A 50 -13.63 17.56 -0.55
CA GLY A 50 -12.54 17.38 0.42
C GLY A 50 -11.19 16.95 -0.17
N GLN A 51 -10.99 16.98 -1.50
CA GLN A 51 -9.75 16.58 -2.15
C GLN A 51 -9.15 17.68 -3.02
N MET A 52 -7.81 17.67 -3.13
CA MET A 52 -7.05 18.73 -3.81
C MET A 52 -6.55 18.34 -5.20
N SER A 53 -6.54 17.05 -5.56
CA SER A 53 -6.04 16.58 -6.86
C SER A 53 -6.80 17.15 -8.04
N ILE A 54 -8.11 17.31 -7.89
CA ILE A 54 -9.00 17.95 -8.90
C ILE A 54 -8.65 19.43 -9.08
N LEU A 55 -8.35 20.14 -7.98
CA LEU A 55 -7.91 21.53 -8.02
C LEU A 55 -6.46 21.68 -8.50
N ASP A 56 -5.59 20.70 -8.29
CA ASP A 56 -4.22 20.67 -8.81
C ASP A 56 -4.25 20.68 -10.34
N ASP A 57 -5.06 19.80 -10.92
CA ASP A 57 -5.23 19.72 -12.39
C ASP A 57 -5.95 20.97 -12.96
N TYR A 58 -6.95 21.50 -12.26
CA TYR A 58 -7.63 22.73 -12.65
C TYR A 58 -6.68 23.94 -12.67
N LEU A 59 -5.85 24.07 -11.63
CA LEU A 59 -4.90 25.19 -11.50
C LEU A 59 -3.67 25.05 -12.40
N ASP A 60 -3.34 23.87 -12.89
CA ASP A 60 -2.36 23.68 -13.95
C ASP A 60 -2.84 24.34 -15.26
N ALA A 61 -4.17 24.25 -15.54
CA ALA A 61 -4.78 24.87 -16.72
C ALA A 61 -5.13 26.37 -16.51
N TYR A 62 -5.56 26.74 -15.31
CA TYR A 62 -6.07 28.09 -14.95
C TYR A 62 -5.39 28.64 -13.68
N PRO A 63 -4.08 28.91 -13.71
CA PRO A 63 -3.32 29.33 -12.51
C PRO A 63 -3.80 30.65 -11.91
N GLU A 64 -4.40 31.55 -12.71
CA GLU A 64 -4.98 32.85 -12.29
C GLU A 64 -6.19 32.65 -11.37
N LYS A 65 -6.92 31.54 -11.50
CA LYS A 65 -8.09 31.22 -10.68
C LYS A 65 -7.74 30.92 -9.21
N SER A 66 -6.48 30.71 -8.91
CA SER A 66 -6.00 30.52 -7.52
C SER A 66 -6.41 31.67 -6.59
N LYS A 67 -6.46 32.90 -7.10
CA LYS A 67 -6.90 34.08 -6.33
C LYS A 67 -8.39 34.07 -6.01
N GLU A 68 -9.19 33.61 -6.95
CA GLU A 68 -10.64 33.51 -6.81
C GLU A 68 -11.00 32.39 -5.81
N ILE A 69 -10.40 31.21 -5.93
CA ILE A 69 -10.54 30.11 -4.96
C ILE A 69 -10.16 30.61 -3.57
N LYS A 70 -9.00 31.23 -3.43
CA LYS A 70 -8.52 31.76 -2.13
C LYS A 70 -9.48 32.78 -1.53
N LYS A 71 -10.10 33.62 -2.32
CA LYS A 71 -11.13 34.58 -1.88
C LYS A 71 -12.29 33.86 -1.20
N TRP A 72 -12.85 32.84 -1.86
CA TRP A 72 -14.01 32.12 -1.36
C TRP A 72 -13.68 31.21 -0.16
N VAL A 73 -12.49 30.58 -0.16
CA VAL A 73 -12.01 29.80 1.00
C VAL A 73 -11.81 30.69 2.23
N ASN A 74 -11.14 31.84 2.09
CA ASN A 74 -10.94 32.78 3.18
C ASN A 74 -12.26 33.39 3.69
N ALA A 75 -13.26 33.52 2.82
CA ALA A 75 -14.61 33.96 3.21
C ALA A 75 -15.38 32.87 3.96
N GLY A 76 -14.87 31.65 4.08
CA GLY A 76 -15.55 30.52 4.70
C GLY A 76 -16.77 30.04 3.92
N ARG A 77 -16.78 30.25 2.59
CA ARG A 77 -17.89 29.91 1.70
C ARG A 77 -17.57 28.73 0.75
N LEU A 78 -16.28 28.48 0.49
CA LEU A 78 -15.80 27.32 -0.28
C LEU A 78 -14.91 26.45 0.62
N PHE A 79 -15.23 25.15 0.71
CA PHE A 79 -14.49 24.20 1.54
C PHE A 79 -13.69 23.22 0.65
N ILE A 80 -12.39 23.07 0.94
CA ILE A 80 -11.44 22.28 0.18
C ILE A 80 -10.57 21.43 1.10
N GLY A 81 -9.93 20.36 0.57
CA GLY A 81 -9.07 19.46 1.35
C GLY A 81 -9.79 18.76 2.53
N PRO A 82 -9.08 18.05 3.38
CA PRO A 82 -7.62 18.02 3.59
C PRO A 82 -6.84 17.03 2.70
N TRP A 83 -7.51 16.14 2.01
CA TRP A 83 -6.88 15.10 1.21
C TRP A 83 -6.24 15.66 -0.06
N TYR A 84 -5.19 15.00 -0.55
CA TYR A 84 -4.78 15.19 -1.94
C TYR A 84 -5.71 14.42 -2.87
N THR A 85 -5.95 13.13 -2.59
CA THR A 85 -7.05 12.33 -3.16
C THR A 85 -7.79 11.63 -2.03
N GLN A 86 -9.08 11.32 -2.22
CA GLN A 86 -9.85 10.47 -1.29
C GLN A 86 -9.33 9.03 -1.37
N THR A 87 -8.51 8.66 -0.39
CA THR A 87 -7.74 7.42 -0.41
C THR A 87 -8.57 6.19 -0.02
N ASP A 88 -8.20 5.02 -0.53
CA ASP A 88 -8.47 3.76 0.16
C ASP A 88 -7.67 3.71 1.47
N GLU A 89 -8.18 3.03 2.50
CA GLU A 89 -7.56 2.95 3.84
C GLU A 89 -7.02 1.56 4.19
N LEU A 90 -7.39 0.52 3.42
CA LEU A 90 -7.23 -0.88 3.83
C LEU A 90 -6.05 -1.59 3.14
N ILE A 91 -5.70 -1.16 1.93
CA ILE A 91 -4.61 -1.76 1.13
C ILE A 91 -3.46 -0.80 0.85
N ILE A 92 -3.54 0.41 1.38
CA ILE A 92 -2.54 1.48 1.27
C ILE A 92 -1.77 1.61 2.58
N THR A 93 -0.46 1.83 2.50
CA THR A 93 0.38 1.98 3.70
C THR A 93 0.02 3.23 4.50
N GLY A 94 0.12 3.17 5.83
CA GLY A 94 -0.15 4.32 6.69
C GLY A 94 0.72 5.54 6.36
N GLU A 95 1.98 5.31 5.97
CA GLU A 95 2.89 6.37 5.54
C GLU A 95 2.43 7.05 4.24
N SER A 96 1.85 6.30 3.30
CA SER A 96 1.28 6.88 2.08
C SER A 96 0.04 7.71 2.37
N ILE A 97 -0.81 7.26 3.31
CA ILE A 97 -1.96 8.04 3.79
C ILE A 97 -1.50 9.37 4.42
N VAL A 98 -0.46 9.34 5.25
CA VAL A 98 0.15 10.56 5.82
C VAL A 98 0.72 11.48 4.72
N ARG A 99 1.36 10.92 3.65
CA ARG A 99 1.84 11.73 2.51
C ARG A 99 0.70 12.36 1.75
N ASN A 100 -0.39 11.62 1.54
CA ASN A 100 -1.60 12.10 0.90
C ASN A 100 -2.17 13.32 1.64
N LEU A 101 -2.43 13.19 2.95
CA LEU A 101 -2.88 14.30 3.79
C LEU A 101 -1.90 15.48 3.80
N SER A 102 -0.59 15.21 3.91
CA SER A 102 0.43 16.26 3.94
C SER A 102 0.46 17.08 2.64
N LEU A 103 0.34 16.42 1.48
CA LEU A 103 0.26 17.07 0.17
C LEU A 103 -1.02 17.89 0.02
N GLY A 104 -2.17 17.33 0.38
CA GLY A 104 -3.46 17.99 0.31
C GLY A 104 -3.51 19.23 1.22
N MET A 105 -3.15 19.08 2.49
CA MET A 105 -3.12 20.20 3.45
C MET A 105 -2.13 21.30 3.03
N LYS A 106 -0.94 20.94 2.55
CA LYS A 106 0.05 21.91 2.05
C LYS A 106 -0.49 22.71 0.86
N MET A 107 -1.18 22.06 -0.06
CA MET A 107 -1.78 22.70 -1.21
C MET A 107 -2.96 23.60 -0.80
N ALA A 108 -3.87 23.08 0.02
CA ALA A 108 -5.01 23.85 0.53
C ALA A 108 -4.58 25.10 1.32
N GLN A 109 -3.49 25.01 2.09
CA GLN A 109 -2.95 26.15 2.85
C GLN A 109 -2.55 27.33 1.94
N ARG A 110 -2.08 27.07 0.73
CA ARG A 110 -1.76 28.11 -0.27
C ARG A 110 -3.03 28.80 -0.79
N LEU A 111 -4.17 28.09 -0.75
CA LEU A 111 -5.47 28.54 -1.22
C LEU A 111 -6.39 29.05 -0.10
N GLY A 112 -5.87 29.23 1.15
CA GLY A 112 -6.63 29.79 2.26
C GLY A 112 -6.81 28.81 3.44
N GLY A 113 -6.65 27.53 3.26
CA GLY A 113 -6.71 26.49 4.29
C GLY A 113 -7.58 25.31 3.92
N ALA A 114 -7.32 24.17 4.57
CA ALA A 114 -8.16 22.98 4.43
C ALA A 114 -9.27 22.98 5.48
N GLN A 115 -10.42 22.39 5.18
CA GLN A 115 -11.36 22.03 6.24
C GLN A 115 -10.72 21.00 7.19
N PRO A 116 -10.91 21.13 8.53
CA PRO A 116 -10.27 20.25 9.51
C PRO A 116 -11.08 18.96 9.73
N ILE A 117 -11.45 18.25 8.65
CA ILE A 117 -12.37 17.12 8.68
C ILE A 117 -11.81 16.01 7.78
N GLY A 118 -11.69 14.82 8.32
CA GLY A 118 -11.38 13.61 7.57
C GLY A 118 -12.60 13.18 6.75
N TYR A 119 -12.77 13.75 5.57
CA TYR A 119 -13.93 13.54 4.70
C TYR A 119 -13.63 12.47 3.65
N LEU A 120 -14.18 11.27 3.85
CA LEU A 120 -14.08 10.12 2.94
C LEU A 120 -15.48 9.51 2.73
N PRO A 121 -16.32 10.13 1.90
CA PRO A 121 -17.73 9.77 1.81
C PRO A 121 -17.97 8.40 1.19
N ASP A 122 -17.10 7.92 0.28
CA ASP A 122 -17.32 6.68 -0.48
C ASP A 122 -16.23 5.60 -0.38
N SER A 123 -15.18 5.79 0.43
CA SER A 123 -14.14 4.75 0.63
C SER A 123 -14.74 3.43 1.09
N PHE A 124 -14.20 2.30 0.58
CA PHE A 124 -14.75 0.94 0.72
C PHE A 124 -14.38 0.27 2.05
N GLY A 125 -14.61 0.96 3.14
CA GLY A 125 -14.29 0.57 4.50
C GLY A 125 -13.37 1.57 5.18
N GLN A 126 -13.21 1.42 6.50
CA GLN A 126 -12.47 2.38 7.33
C GLN A 126 -11.42 1.65 8.18
N GLY A 127 -10.17 2.05 8.07
CA GLY A 127 -9.05 1.43 8.76
C GLY A 127 -8.98 1.78 10.25
N ALA A 128 -8.69 0.82 11.12
CA ALA A 128 -8.64 1.00 12.58
C ALA A 128 -7.64 2.09 13.05
N ASP A 129 -6.65 2.41 12.23
CA ASP A 129 -5.61 3.39 12.54
C ASP A 129 -5.98 4.84 12.19
N MET A 130 -7.11 5.06 11.52
CA MET A 130 -7.49 6.38 11.04
C MET A 130 -7.61 7.43 12.16
N PRO A 131 -8.19 7.15 13.35
CA PRO A 131 -8.20 8.13 14.42
C PRO A 131 -6.81 8.62 14.85
N LYS A 132 -5.78 7.72 14.87
CA LYS A 132 -4.40 8.13 15.19
C LYS A 132 -3.77 8.94 14.04
N ILE A 133 -4.06 8.60 12.79
CA ILE A 133 -3.61 9.35 11.61
C ILE A 133 -4.22 10.74 11.60
N TYR A 134 -5.52 10.86 11.78
CA TYR A 134 -6.22 12.14 11.87
C TYR A 134 -5.68 13.01 13.02
N ASN A 135 -5.51 12.42 14.22
CA ASN A 135 -4.93 13.16 15.35
C ASN A 135 -3.47 13.57 15.11
N GLY A 136 -2.70 12.71 14.42
CA GLY A 136 -1.34 13.02 13.98
C GLY A 136 -1.27 14.19 12.99
N MET A 137 -2.35 14.46 12.24
CA MET A 137 -2.51 15.58 11.31
C MET A 137 -3.35 16.73 11.88
N ASN A 138 -3.67 16.68 13.17
CA ASN A 138 -4.51 17.66 13.88
C ASN A 138 -5.95 17.78 13.34
N ILE A 139 -6.49 16.66 12.81
CA ILE A 139 -7.89 16.52 12.42
C ILE A 139 -8.64 15.83 13.57
N LYS A 140 -9.78 16.38 13.99
CA LYS A 140 -10.55 15.92 15.16
C LYS A 140 -11.94 15.40 14.81
N ASN A 141 -12.33 15.51 13.56
CA ASN A 141 -13.64 15.11 13.07
C ASN A 141 -13.52 14.28 11.81
N ALA A 142 -14.45 13.34 11.60
CA ALA A 142 -14.49 12.51 10.41
C ALA A 142 -15.92 12.35 9.87
N VAL A 143 -16.03 12.21 8.56
CA VAL A 143 -17.28 11.93 7.85
C VAL A 143 -17.03 10.79 6.89
N PHE A 144 -17.83 9.73 6.99
CA PHE A 144 -17.77 8.60 6.06
C PHE A 144 -19.12 7.87 5.99
N TRP A 145 -19.29 7.04 5.00
CA TRP A 145 -20.53 6.28 4.77
C TRP A 145 -20.41 4.82 5.19
N ARG A 146 -19.47 4.08 4.57
CA ARG A 146 -19.45 2.62 4.52
C ARG A 146 -18.80 1.97 5.73
N GLY A 147 -19.24 0.75 6.04
CA GLY A 147 -18.52 -0.23 6.84
C GLY A 147 -18.84 -0.28 8.33
N LEU A 148 -19.57 0.69 8.90
CA LEU A 148 -19.90 0.70 10.32
C LEU A 148 -20.87 -0.44 10.65
N PRO A 149 -20.51 -1.43 11.52
CA PRO A 149 -21.41 -2.48 11.93
C PRO A 149 -22.62 -1.96 12.73
N LYS A 150 -23.81 -2.40 12.39
CA LYS A 150 -25.04 -2.06 13.15
C LYS A 150 -24.92 -2.44 14.63
N GLU A 151 -24.17 -3.48 14.94
CA GLU A 151 -24.00 -4.03 16.28
C GLU A 151 -23.10 -3.15 17.17
N LYS A 152 -22.20 -2.36 16.58
CA LYS A 152 -21.32 -1.48 17.35
C LYS A 152 -22.04 -0.23 17.87
N THR A 153 -22.90 0.33 17.05
CA THR A 153 -23.81 1.43 17.42
C THR A 153 -24.95 1.58 16.41
N ALA A 154 -26.13 1.88 16.91
CA ALA A 154 -27.26 2.29 16.07
C ALA A 154 -27.15 3.77 15.66
N ASN A 155 -26.35 4.56 16.36
CA ASN A 155 -26.22 6.00 16.21
C ASN A 155 -25.36 6.38 15.00
N ARG A 156 -25.61 7.53 14.42
CA ARG A 156 -24.82 8.13 13.33
C ARG A 156 -23.64 8.93 13.84
N GLU A 157 -23.80 9.53 15.00
CA GLU A 157 -22.78 10.31 15.68
C GLU A 157 -22.16 9.48 16.79
N PHE A 158 -20.83 9.38 16.79
CA PHE A 158 -20.08 8.65 17.81
C PHE A 158 -18.62 9.13 17.89
N ILE A 159 -17.91 8.68 18.90
CA ILE A 159 -16.46 8.88 19.05
C ILE A 159 -15.75 7.61 18.58
N TRP A 160 -14.97 7.73 17.52
CA TRP A 160 -14.14 6.64 17.03
C TRP A 160 -12.75 6.69 17.67
N LYS A 161 -12.32 5.59 18.28
CA LYS A 161 -11.06 5.47 19.01
C LYS A 161 -10.12 4.46 18.41
N SER A 162 -8.83 4.79 18.37
CA SER A 162 -7.72 3.87 18.15
C SER A 162 -7.13 3.35 19.45
N GLU A 163 -6.28 2.31 19.35
CA GLU A 163 -5.66 1.63 20.51
C GLU A 163 -4.76 2.55 21.34
N ASP A 164 -4.14 3.55 20.71
CA ASP A 164 -3.27 4.55 21.37
C ASP A 164 -4.03 5.62 22.17
N GLY A 165 -5.36 5.55 22.17
CA GLY A 165 -6.24 6.52 22.79
C GLY A 165 -6.57 7.73 21.93
N SER A 166 -6.05 7.82 20.70
CA SER A 166 -6.46 8.83 19.71
C SER A 166 -7.93 8.69 19.38
N GLN A 167 -8.63 9.82 19.23
CA GLN A 167 -10.07 9.81 18.98
C GLN A 167 -10.51 10.94 18.05
N VAL A 168 -11.57 10.69 17.29
CA VAL A 168 -12.25 11.67 16.45
C VAL A 168 -13.76 11.58 16.63
N SER A 169 -14.47 12.72 16.53
CA SER A 169 -15.92 12.74 16.45
C SER A 169 -16.33 12.39 15.02
N VAL A 170 -17.27 11.46 14.87
CA VAL A 170 -17.73 10.97 13.58
C VAL A 170 -19.16 11.41 13.31
N ALA A 171 -19.42 11.81 12.06
CA ALA A 171 -20.73 11.81 11.46
C ALA A 171 -20.80 10.73 10.38
N ASN A 172 -21.40 9.58 10.71
CA ASN A 172 -21.63 8.51 9.73
C ASN A 172 -22.86 8.82 8.89
N ILE A 173 -22.66 9.06 7.60
CA ILE A 173 -23.72 9.36 6.66
C ILE A 173 -24.39 8.08 6.14
N LYS A 174 -25.06 7.32 7.02
CA LYS A 174 -25.61 5.97 6.78
C LYS A 174 -26.41 5.81 5.49
N ASN A 175 -27.11 6.85 5.07
CA ASN A 175 -27.97 6.86 3.88
C ASN A 175 -27.23 7.25 2.59
N GLY A 176 -25.92 7.43 2.66
CA GLY A 176 -25.07 7.88 1.56
C GLY A 176 -24.98 9.39 1.44
N TYR A 177 -23.92 9.84 0.78
CA TYR A 177 -23.68 11.28 0.52
C TYR A 177 -24.65 11.90 -0.48
N PHE A 178 -25.41 11.10 -1.21
CA PHE A 178 -26.39 11.52 -2.23
C PHE A 178 -27.82 11.61 -1.72
N VAL A 179 -28.10 11.22 -0.47
CA VAL A 179 -29.48 11.09 0.05
C VAL A 179 -30.26 12.39 -0.04
N GLY A 180 -29.62 13.52 0.18
CA GLY A 180 -30.28 14.82 0.18
C GLY A 180 -30.77 15.28 -1.20
N VAL A 181 -30.15 14.82 -2.28
CA VAL A 181 -30.62 15.11 -3.64
C VAL A 181 -32.01 14.52 -3.87
N GLY A 182 -32.21 13.23 -3.62
CA GLY A 182 -33.48 12.57 -3.78
C GLY A 182 -34.56 13.16 -2.89
N LEU A 183 -34.26 13.47 -1.64
CA LEU A 183 -35.21 14.05 -0.69
C LEU A 183 -35.58 15.51 -1.03
N ILE A 184 -34.65 16.28 -1.59
CA ILE A 184 -34.92 17.68 -1.99
C ILE A 184 -35.68 17.77 -3.32
N GLU A 185 -35.54 16.81 -4.21
CA GLU A 185 -36.31 16.69 -5.45
C GLU A 185 -37.71 16.07 -5.24
N ASP A 186 -37.92 15.42 -4.09
CA ASP A 186 -39.22 14.88 -3.67
C ASP A 186 -40.00 15.90 -2.85
N ASP A 187 -41.29 16.04 -3.13
CA ASP A 187 -42.19 16.92 -2.41
C ASP A 187 -42.68 16.36 -1.05
N ASP A 188 -42.30 15.10 -0.71
CA ASP A 188 -42.66 14.46 0.56
C ASP A 188 -41.68 14.78 1.68
N ALA A 189 -41.88 15.94 2.33
CA ALA A 189 -41.08 16.37 3.48
C ALA A 189 -41.12 15.41 4.68
N LYS A 190 -42.23 14.69 4.87
CA LYS A 190 -42.34 13.72 5.96
C LYS A 190 -41.44 12.48 5.74
N ASN A 191 -41.42 11.95 4.52
CA ASN A 191 -40.55 10.84 4.16
C ASN A 191 -39.07 11.27 4.21
N MET A 192 -38.75 12.45 3.71
CA MET A 192 -37.42 13.06 3.84
C MET A 192 -36.95 13.08 5.31
N MET A 193 -37.80 13.63 6.21
CA MET A 193 -37.43 13.72 7.63
C MET A 193 -37.26 12.37 8.28
N THR A 194 -38.12 11.40 7.98
CA THR A 194 -37.96 10.04 8.50
C THR A 194 -36.60 9.44 8.11
N THR A 195 -36.19 9.60 6.87
CA THR A 195 -34.91 9.09 6.37
C THR A 195 -33.72 9.83 6.99
N VAL A 196 -33.77 11.15 7.01
CA VAL A 196 -32.63 12.01 7.45
C VAL A 196 -32.38 11.85 8.94
N VAL A 197 -33.41 11.73 9.78
CA VAL A 197 -33.22 11.61 11.24
C VAL A 197 -32.97 10.19 11.73
N GLN A 198 -33.06 9.20 10.86
CA GLN A 198 -32.85 7.81 11.25
C GLN A 198 -31.42 7.58 11.82
N GLY A 199 -31.35 7.14 13.07
CA GLY A 199 -30.10 6.90 13.79
C GLY A 199 -29.36 8.15 14.24
N ALA A 200 -29.99 9.35 14.17
CA ALA A 200 -29.42 10.57 14.77
C ALA A 200 -29.51 10.49 16.29
N SER A 201 -28.38 10.65 16.97
CA SER A 201 -28.29 10.64 18.44
C SER A 201 -28.52 12.03 19.07
N VAL A 202 -28.45 13.08 18.27
CA VAL A 202 -28.59 14.48 18.70
C VAL A 202 -29.62 15.22 17.85
N ASP A 203 -29.95 16.47 18.24
CA ASP A 203 -30.87 17.31 17.49
C ASP A 203 -30.25 17.95 16.23
N ASP A 204 -28.94 18.08 16.17
CA ASP A 204 -28.19 18.55 15.01
C ASP A 204 -27.91 17.38 14.05
N VAL A 205 -28.45 17.45 12.82
CA VAL A 205 -28.39 16.31 11.86
C VAL A 205 -27.82 16.78 10.51
N PRO A 206 -26.76 16.14 9.97
CA PRO A 206 -26.23 16.51 8.66
C PRO A 206 -27.09 15.91 7.54
N LEU A 207 -27.42 16.73 6.55
CA LEU A 207 -28.06 16.34 5.28
C LEU A 207 -27.13 16.71 4.13
N PRO A 208 -26.32 15.76 3.61
CA PRO A 208 -25.52 16.02 2.42
C PRO A 208 -26.43 16.11 1.17
N VAL A 209 -26.25 17.17 0.40
CA VAL A 209 -26.98 17.46 -0.84
C VAL A 209 -26.00 17.58 -1.99
N GLY A 210 -25.86 16.50 -2.73
CA GLY A 210 -24.91 16.36 -3.81
C GLY A 210 -24.88 14.91 -4.31
N GLY A 211 -23.82 14.52 -4.98
CA GLY A 211 -23.63 13.19 -5.54
C GLY A 211 -22.49 13.19 -6.55
N ASP A 212 -22.34 12.05 -7.26
CA ASP A 212 -21.25 11.84 -8.22
C ASP A 212 -21.33 12.86 -9.35
N GLN A 213 -20.28 13.66 -9.50
CA GLN A 213 -20.14 14.72 -10.50
C GLN A 213 -21.39 15.60 -10.66
N ARG A 214 -22.08 15.87 -9.54
CA ARG A 214 -23.36 16.58 -9.55
C ARG A 214 -23.16 18.07 -9.79
N TYR A 215 -24.05 18.67 -10.59
CA TYR A 215 -24.14 20.12 -10.81
C TYR A 215 -24.52 20.90 -9.54
N VAL A 216 -24.27 22.19 -9.52
CA VAL A 216 -24.66 23.07 -8.41
C VAL A 216 -26.17 23.36 -8.46
N ASP A 217 -26.89 23.09 -7.35
CA ASP A 217 -28.31 23.44 -7.27
C ASP A 217 -28.49 24.93 -6.98
N PHE A 218 -28.81 25.70 -8.02
CA PHE A 218 -29.09 27.14 -7.91
C PHE A 218 -30.40 27.50 -7.17
N ASN A 219 -31.25 26.51 -6.90
CA ASN A 219 -32.53 26.67 -6.21
C ASN A 219 -32.50 26.12 -4.78
N LEU A 220 -31.34 25.85 -4.23
CA LEU A 220 -31.21 25.24 -2.89
C LEU A 220 -31.93 26.05 -1.79
N LYS A 221 -31.84 27.37 -1.82
CA LYS A 221 -32.47 28.25 -0.80
C LYS A 221 -33.98 28.21 -0.90
N GLU A 222 -34.52 28.22 -2.12
CA GLU A 222 -35.93 28.08 -2.38
C GLU A 222 -36.46 26.73 -1.90
N ARG A 223 -35.71 25.63 -2.11
CA ARG A 223 -36.05 24.28 -1.62
C ARG A 223 -36.04 24.24 -0.09
N ILE A 224 -35.01 24.77 0.54
CA ILE A 224 -34.94 24.87 2.02
C ILE A 224 -36.14 25.66 2.55
N SER A 225 -36.50 26.78 1.92
CA SER A 225 -37.65 27.57 2.34
C SER A 225 -38.97 26.82 2.18
N PHE A 226 -39.14 26.06 1.09
CA PHE A 226 -40.31 25.24 0.82
C PHE A 226 -40.51 24.15 1.92
N TYR A 227 -39.48 23.37 2.23
CA TYR A 227 -39.58 22.34 3.27
C TYR A 227 -39.78 22.95 4.68
N ASN A 228 -39.15 24.08 4.98
CA ASN A 228 -39.34 24.74 6.29
C ASN A 228 -40.77 25.23 6.53
N GLN A 229 -41.60 25.35 5.49
CA GLN A 229 -43.04 25.67 5.61
C GLN A 229 -43.87 24.42 5.92
N GLN A 230 -43.33 23.22 5.71
CA GLN A 230 -44.05 21.96 5.86
C GLN A 230 -43.65 21.20 7.14
N LEU A 231 -42.61 21.63 7.84
CA LEU A 231 -42.03 20.95 8.99
C LEU A 231 -42.25 21.71 10.27
N ASP A 232 -42.99 21.14 11.23
CA ASP A 232 -43.25 21.75 12.53
C ASP A 232 -42.15 21.46 13.55
N ASP A 233 -41.51 20.28 13.49
CA ASP A 233 -40.55 19.79 14.51
C ASP A 233 -39.11 19.89 14.08
N ALA A 234 -38.83 20.36 12.87
CA ALA A 234 -37.47 20.46 12.32
C ALA A 234 -37.28 21.76 11.52
N LYS A 235 -36.05 22.22 11.43
CA LYS A 235 -35.64 23.38 10.63
C LYS A 235 -34.41 23.02 9.79
N LEU A 236 -34.54 23.15 8.48
CA LEU A 236 -33.45 23.07 7.54
C LEU A 236 -32.70 24.41 7.51
N VAL A 237 -31.37 24.34 7.60
CA VAL A 237 -30.51 25.52 7.47
C VAL A 237 -29.35 25.17 6.52
N GLU A 238 -29.06 26.07 5.58
CA GLU A 238 -27.87 25.92 4.75
C GLU A 238 -26.63 26.02 5.63
N SER A 239 -25.74 25.04 5.54
CA SER A 239 -24.65 24.84 6.48
C SER A 239 -23.42 24.21 5.84
N ASN A 240 -22.47 23.83 6.67
CA ASN A 240 -21.26 23.10 6.28
C ASN A 240 -20.82 22.20 7.45
N TYR A 241 -19.95 21.24 7.18
CA TYR A 241 -19.48 20.29 8.22
C TYR A 241 -18.72 20.98 9.36
N VAL A 242 -18.04 22.11 9.13
CA VAL A 242 -17.34 22.82 10.21
C VAL A 242 -18.34 23.34 11.24
N LYS A 243 -19.43 23.97 10.82
CA LYS A 243 -20.51 24.43 11.70
C LYS A 243 -21.20 23.26 12.39
N TYR A 244 -21.53 22.22 11.62
CA TYR A 244 -22.15 21.01 12.17
C TYR A 244 -21.33 20.41 13.32
N PHE A 245 -20.01 20.23 13.15
CA PHE A 245 -19.16 19.70 14.22
C PHE A 245 -18.94 20.66 15.39
N GLN A 246 -19.08 21.96 15.18
CA GLN A 246 -19.12 22.94 16.28
C GLN A 246 -20.35 22.73 17.18
N ASP A 247 -21.52 22.48 16.56
CA ASP A 247 -22.76 22.18 17.28
C ASP A 247 -22.67 20.79 17.94
N LEU A 248 -22.26 19.75 17.22
CA LEU A 248 -22.08 18.38 17.75
C LEU A 248 -21.12 18.32 18.96
N LYS A 249 -20.13 19.19 19.01
CA LYS A 249 -19.18 19.25 20.13
C LYS A 249 -19.86 19.49 21.48
N GLN A 250 -20.99 20.15 21.52
CA GLN A 250 -21.75 20.40 22.75
C GLN A 250 -22.31 19.11 23.33
N HIS A 251 -22.51 18.06 22.51
CA HIS A 251 -23.04 16.76 22.86
C HIS A 251 -21.98 15.67 22.95
N GLN A 252 -20.69 16.02 22.87
CA GLN A 252 -19.59 15.03 22.79
C GLN A 252 -19.58 13.98 23.90
N ASN A 253 -20.02 14.33 25.11
CA ASN A 253 -20.07 13.43 26.26
C ASN A 253 -21.25 12.44 26.21
N GLU A 254 -22.20 12.65 25.30
CA GLU A 254 -23.41 11.81 25.13
C GLU A 254 -23.19 10.76 24.02
N LEU A 255 -22.09 10.88 23.24
CA LEU A 255 -21.84 10.04 22.10
C LEU A 255 -21.25 8.67 22.49
N ASP A 256 -21.70 7.63 21.81
CA ASP A 256 -21.13 6.29 21.90
C ASP A 256 -19.63 6.28 21.59
N GLN A 257 -18.91 5.35 22.19
CA GLN A 257 -17.50 5.13 21.89
C GLN A 257 -17.34 3.83 21.10
N VAL A 258 -16.78 3.93 19.89
CA VAL A 258 -16.61 2.82 18.97
C VAL A 258 -15.13 2.64 18.63
N THR A 259 -14.68 1.40 18.50
CA THR A 259 -13.29 1.06 18.17
C THR A 259 -13.21 0.08 17.02
N GLY A 260 -12.04 0.02 16.39
CA GLY A 260 -11.67 -0.99 15.39
C GLY A 260 -11.89 -0.53 13.96
N GLU A 261 -11.79 -1.49 13.08
CA GLU A 261 -11.99 -1.38 11.63
C GLU A 261 -13.48 -1.46 11.29
N PHE A 262 -13.91 -0.79 10.23
CA PHE A 262 -15.27 -0.82 9.76
C PHE A 262 -15.32 -1.34 8.32
N ILE A 263 -15.61 -2.63 8.18
CA ILE A 263 -15.74 -3.34 6.90
C ILE A 263 -17.00 -4.21 6.86
N ASP A 264 -18.01 -3.86 7.66
CA ASP A 264 -19.26 -4.62 7.78
C ASP A 264 -20.26 -4.19 6.69
N PRO A 265 -20.87 -5.15 5.95
CA PRO A 265 -21.77 -4.85 4.84
C PRO A 265 -23.25 -4.71 5.28
N SER A 266 -23.53 -4.56 6.57
CA SER A 266 -24.91 -4.47 7.07
C SER A 266 -25.63 -3.17 6.72
N VAL A 267 -24.89 -2.09 6.42
CA VAL A 267 -25.44 -0.76 6.08
C VAL A 267 -25.24 -0.43 4.61
N SER A 268 -24.12 -0.85 4.05
CA SER A 268 -23.76 -0.57 2.65
C SER A 268 -22.77 -1.62 2.15
N LYS A 269 -22.61 -1.73 0.85
CA LYS A 269 -21.62 -2.61 0.22
C LYS A 269 -20.21 -2.17 0.56
N ILE A 270 -19.32 -3.10 0.81
CA ILE A 270 -17.89 -2.88 1.12
C ILE A 270 -17.00 -3.26 -0.06
N HIS A 271 -17.46 -4.22 -0.89
CA HIS A 271 -16.68 -4.68 -2.04
C HIS A 271 -15.35 -5.32 -1.63
N ARG A 272 -15.40 -6.29 -0.71
CA ARG A 272 -14.20 -6.89 -0.11
C ARG A 272 -13.20 -7.48 -1.10
N SER A 273 -13.60 -7.80 -2.31
CA SER A 273 -12.70 -8.42 -3.30
C SER A 273 -11.95 -7.41 -4.19
N ILE A 274 -12.12 -6.11 -3.96
CA ILE A 274 -11.24 -5.09 -4.57
C ILE A 274 -9.77 -5.32 -4.19
N TYR A 275 -9.51 -6.00 -3.07
CA TYR A 275 -8.16 -6.25 -2.58
C TYR A 275 -7.31 -7.08 -3.53
N SER A 276 -7.93 -7.89 -4.39
CA SER A 276 -7.25 -8.75 -5.38
C SER A 276 -7.56 -8.41 -6.84
N SER A 277 -8.43 -7.43 -7.09
CA SER A 277 -8.70 -6.95 -8.46
C SER A 277 -7.46 -6.26 -9.05
N ARG A 278 -7.18 -6.49 -10.34
CA ARG A 278 -6.07 -5.86 -11.07
C ARG A 278 -4.74 -5.97 -10.32
N TYR A 279 -4.30 -7.18 -10.09
CA TYR A 279 -3.07 -7.50 -9.35
C TYR A 279 -1.84 -6.75 -9.88
N ASP A 280 -1.70 -6.57 -11.18
CA ASP A 280 -0.60 -5.84 -11.82
C ASP A 280 -0.45 -4.41 -11.28
N GLN A 281 -1.56 -3.72 -11.08
CA GLN A 281 -1.61 -2.39 -10.47
C GLN A 281 -1.17 -2.44 -9.00
N LYS A 282 -1.70 -3.38 -8.22
CA LYS A 282 -1.38 -3.53 -6.79
C LYS A 282 0.07 -3.90 -6.56
N TYR A 283 0.61 -4.80 -7.37
CA TYR A 283 2.02 -5.19 -7.34
C TYR A 283 2.95 -3.99 -7.59
N LEU A 284 2.64 -3.18 -8.61
CA LEU A 284 3.47 -2.04 -8.97
C LEU A 284 3.34 -0.90 -7.94
N ASN A 285 2.14 -0.64 -7.42
CA ASN A 285 1.92 0.33 -6.35
C ASN A 285 2.72 -0.04 -5.09
N ASP A 286 2.59 -1.27 -4.61
CA ASP A 286 3.34 -1.79 -3.45
C ASP A 286 4.87 -1.66 -3.64
N LYS A 287 5.37 -1.98 -4.84
CA LYS A 287 6.79 -1.86 -5.19
C LYS A 287 7.28 -0.42 -5.05
N VAL A 288 6.51 0.54 -5.55
CA VAL A 288 6.90 1.96 -5.56
C VAL A 288 6.75 2.58 -4.17
N GLU A 289 5.67 2.29 -3.42
CA GLU A 289 5.52 2.73 -2.03
C GLU A 289 6.71 2.28 -1.17
N ARG A 290 7.03 0.99 -1.18
CA ARG A 290 8.16 0.44 -0.41
C ARG A 290 9.49 1.09 -0.81
N ARG A 291 9.73 1.30 -2.11
CA ARG A 291 10.95 1.98 -2.58
C ARG A 291 11.00 3.42 -2.08
N MET A 292 9.92 4.17 -2.14
CA MET A 292 9.89 5.55 -1.67
C MET A 292 10.16 5.63 -0.18
N ILE A 293 9.43 4.86 0.64
CA ILE A 293 9.47 4.93 2.10
C ILE A 293 10.80 4.40 2.65
N TYR A 294 11.27 3.25 2.14
CA TYR A 294 12.39 2.53 2.76
C TYR A 294 13.72 2.66 2.00
N GLN A 295 13.73 3.26 0.82
CA GLN A 295 14.96 3.45 0.05
C GLN A 295 15.18 4.91 -0.34
N VAL A 296 14.27 5.53 -1.11
CA VAL A 296 14.48 6.86 -1.70
C VAL A 296 14.59 7.94 -0.63
N GLU A 297 13.62 8.03 0.29
CA GLU A 297 13.63 9.05 1.34
C GLU A 297 14.81 8.87 2.31
N PRO A 298 15.10 7.67 2.83
CA PRO A 298 16.29 7.46 3.66
C PRO A 298 17.61 7.71 2.93
N LEU A 299 17.74 7.23 1.69
CA LEU A 299 18.96 7.45 0.90
C LEU A 299 19.19 8.93 0.59
N MET A 300 18.10 9.69 0.34
CA MET A 300 18.19 11.14 0.14
C MET A 300 18.68 11.87 1.42
N ALA A 301 18.24 11.41 2.61
CA ALA A 301 18.71 11.95 3.88
C ALA A 301 20.18 11.60 4.15
N MET A 302 20.61 10.37 3.83
CA MET A 302 22.02 9.95 3.87
C MET A 302 22.87 10.79 2.90
N ALA A 303 22.39 11.00 1.69
CA ALA A 303 23.05 11.80 0.65
C ALA A 303 23.21 13.27 1.08
N GLU A 304 22.21 13.86 1.73
CA GLU A 304 22.29 15.22 2.25
C GLU A 304 23.39 15.36 3.30
N ARG A 305 23.59 14.37 4.15
CA ARG A 305 24.69 14.34 5.11
C ARG A 305 26.05 14.25 4.44
N ALA A 306 26.09 13.58 3.29
CA ALA A 306 27.27 13.52 2.43
C ALA A 306 27.48 14.81 1.59
N GLY A 307 26.64 15.84 1.75
CA GLY A 307 26.76 17.12 1.03
C GLY A 307 25.99 17.20 -0.29
N ILE A 308 25.12 16.23 -0.59
CA ILE A 308 24.24 16.23 -1.77
C ILE A 308 22.89 16.84 -1.36
N PRO A 309 22.44 17.98 -1.94
CA PRO A 309 21.22 18.66 -1.48
C PRO A 309 19.98 17.79 -1.57
N TYR A 310 19.16 17.79 -0.52
CA TYR A 310 17.86 17.11 -0.47
C TYR A 310 16.89 17.71 -1.49
N LYS A 311 16.35 16.90 -2.40
CA LYS A 311 15.50 17.33 -3.50
C LYS A 311 14.01 17.11 -3.21
N LYS A 312 13.49 17.83 -2.20
CA LYS A 312 12.11 17.68 -1.71
C LYS A 312 11.05 17.78 -2.81
N ALA A 313 11.16 18.78 -3.71
CA ALA A 313 10.18 18.96 -4.80
C ALA A 313 10.13 17.76 -5.77
N LEU A 314 11.30 17.12 -6.01
CA LEU A 314 11.35 15.89 -6.81
C LEU A 314 10.61 14.74 -6.12
N LEU A 315 10.81 14.55 -4.81
CA LEU A 315 10.09 13.53 -4.04
C LEU A 315 8.58 13.82 -4.01
N GLU A 316 8.18 15.07 -3.84
CA GLU A 316 6.76 15.47 -3.91
C GLU A 316 6.16 15.18 -5.28
N LYS A 317 6.89 15.38 -6.39
CA LYS A 317 6.44 14.98 -7.73
C LYS A 317 6.15 13.47 -7.81
N ILE A 318 7.07 12.64 -7.31
CA ILE A 318 6.90 11.18 -7.32
C ILE A 318 5.72 10.78 -6.43
N TRP A 319 5.62 11.35 -5.22
CA TRP A 319 4.49 11.09 -4.33
C TRP A 319 3.14 11.49 -4.94
N LYS A 320 3.05 12.61 -5.67
CA LYS A 320 1.81 12.98 -6.37
C LYS A 320 1.38 11.92 -7.39
N LEU A 321 2.32 11.32 -8.14
CA LEU A 321 2.00 10.22 -9.05
C LEU A 321 1.44 9.00 -8.30
N ILE A 322 2.01 8.66 -7.15
CA ILE A 322 1.60 7.52 -6.32
C ILE A 322 0.22 7.77 -5.71
N VAL A 323 0.05 8.88 -4.96
CA VAL A 323 -1.18 9.14 -4.22
C VAL A 323 -2.38 9.42 -5.11
N ARG A 324 -2.20 9.84 -6.37
CA ARG A 324 -3.27 9.89 -7.38
C ARG A 324 -3.87 8.50 -7.63
N ASN A 325 -3.07 7.45 -7.55
CA ASN A 325 -3.52 6.07 -7.71
C ASN A 325 -4.12 5.48 -6.42
N HIS A 326 -4.11 6.23 -5.33
CA HIS A 326 -4.72 5.84 -4.06
C HIS A 326 -6.18 6.32 -3.91
N ALA A 327 -6.71 7.09 -4.87
CA ALA A 327 -8.16 7.33 -4.96
C ALA A 327 -8.89 5.98 -4.85
N HIS A 328 -10.01 5.93 -4.13
CA HIS A 328 -10.65 4.67 -3.74
C HIS A 328 -10.95 3.73 -4.92
N ASP A 329 -11.47 4.23 -6.05
CA ASP A 329 -11.70 3.43 -7.26
C ASP A 329 -10.39 3.04 -7.95
N SER A 330 -9.38 3.93 -7.95
CA SER A 330 -8.08 3.63 -8.54
C SER A 330 -7.37 2.53 -7.75
N ALA A 331 -7.26 2.65 -6.44
CA ALA A 331 -6.64 1.65 -5.58
C ALA A 331 -7.42 0.33 -5.59
N GLY A 332 -8.75 0.39 -5.55
CA GLY A 332 -9.65 -0.75 -5.68
C GLY A 332 -9.49 -1.51 -6.99
N GLY A 333 -9.18 -0.80 -8.09
CA GLY A 333 -9.12 -1.37 -9.43
C GLY A 333 -10.51 -1.56 -10.07
N CYS A 334 -11.54 -0.95 -9.49
CA CYS A 334 -12.91 -0.97 -9.97
C CYS A 334 -13.17 0.18 -10.97
N ASN A 335 -12.46 0.17 -12.06
CA ASN A 335 -12.46 1.21 -13.09
C ASN A 335 -12.43 0.63 -14.50
N SER A 336 -12.70 1.48 -15.51
CA SER A 336 -12.63 1.06 -16.91
C SER A 336 -11.20 0.74 -17.32
N ASP A 337 -11.02 -0.04 -18.39
CA ASP A 337 -9.69 -0.39 -18.90
C ASP A 337 -8.90 0.83 -19.34
N LYS A 338 -9.54 1.83 -19.95
CA LYS A 338 -8.85 3.08 -20.33
C LYS A 338 -8.30 3.81 -19.10
N THR A 339 -9.05 3.85 -18.02
CA THR A 339 -8.63 4.42 -16.73
C THR A 339 -7.50 3.61 -16.12
N ASN A 340 -7.61 2.28 -16.08
CA ASN A 340 -6.56 1.42 -15.54
C ASN A 340 -5.22 1.56 -16.29
N ARG A 341 -5.25 1.75 -17.61
CA ARG A 341 -4.03 2.02 -18.39
C ARG A 341 -3.36 3.34 -17.97
N MET A 342 -4.14 4.37 -17.63
CA MET A 342 -3.60 5.64 -17.11
C MET A 342 -3.01 5.46 -15.71
N ILE A 343 -3.64 4.67 -14.85
CA ILE A 343 -3.12 4.31 -13.52
C ILE A 343 -1.78 3.60 -13.66
N LEU A 344 -1.69 2.56 -14.49
CA LEU A 344 -0.44 1.84 -14.75
C LEU A 344 0.64 2.73 -15.32
N ALA A 345 0.30 3.64 -16.25
CA ALA A 345 1.26 4.60 -16.82
C ALA A 345 1.87 5.49 -15.73
N ARG A 346 1.06 6.03 -14.80
CA ARG A 346 1.54 6.83 -13.66
C ARG A 346 2.43 6.04 -12.72
N LEU A 347 2.07 4.77 -12.45
CA LEU A 347 2.89 3.88 -11.61
C LEU A 347 4.21 3.54 -12.27
N VAL A 348 4.25 3.32 -13.58
CA VAL A 348 5.49 3.10 -14.35
C VAL A 348 6.37 4.36 -14.31
N GLU A 349 5.79 5.57 -14.47
CA GLU A 349 6.54 6.82 -14.31
C GLU A 349 7.13 6.95 -12.91
N ALA A 350 6.35 6.66 -11.87
CA ALA A 350 6.81 6.70 -10.48
C ALA A 350 7.90 5.64 -10.20
N ASP A 351 7.78 4.44 -10.77
CA ASP A 351 8.78 3.36 -10.67
C ASP A 351 10.12 3.80 -11.31
N GLN A 352 10.07 4.36 -12.51
CA GLN A 352 11.25 4.85 -13.22
C GLN A 352 11.91 6.01 -12.47
N LEU A 353 11.15 7.02 -12.04
CA LEU A 353 11.68 8.18 -11.32
C LEU A 353 12.32 7.77 -10.00
N SER A 354 11.61 6.95 -9.19
CA SER A 354 12.11 6.51 -7.90
C SER A 354 13.37 5.65 -8.03
N TYR A 355 13.40 4.74 -9.01
CA TYR A 355 14.59 3.94 -9.32
C TYR A 355 15.75 4.83 -9.75
N SER A 356 15.52 5.80 -10.64
CA SER A 356 16.56 6.71 -11.13
C SER A 356 17.15 7.59 -10.02
N VAL A 357 16.33 7.97 -9.01
CA VAL A 357 16.85 8.68 -7.83
C VAL A 357 17.81 7.79 -7.04
N VAL A 358 17.44 6.53 -6.81
CA VAL A 358 18.33 5.57 -6.10
C VAL A 358 19.63 5.38 -6.86
N ASP A 359 19.56 5.12 -8.17
CA ASP A 359 20.74 4.89 -9.01
C ASP A 359 21.64 6.12 -9.08
N TYR A 360 21.07 7.33 -9.25
CA TYR A 360 21.84 8.58 -9.21
C TYR A 360 22.57 8.79 -7.88
N LEU A 361 21.87 8.60 -6.75
CA LEU A 361 22.44 8.86 -5.44
C LEU A 361 23.51 7.84 -5.07
N THR A 362 23.29 6.57 -5.34
CA THR A 362 24.27 5.51 -5.07
C THR A 362 25.51 5.72 -5.90
N ARG A 363 25.38 6.05 -7.18
CA ARG A 363 26.48 6.43 -8.05
C ARG A 363 27.25 7.63 -7.50
N LYS A 364 26.52 8.74 -7.22
CA LYS A 364 27.12 9.99 -6.75
C LYS A 364 27.87 9.82 -5.44
N ILE A 365 27.34 9.06 -4.51
CA ILE A 365 27.98 8.75 -3.23
C ILE A 365 29.23 7.89 -3.46
N THR A 366 29.09 6.77 -4.19
CA THR A 366 30.22 5.86 -4.44
C THR A 366 31.38 6.55 -5.14
N GLU A 367 31.13 7.31 -6.21
CA GLU A 367 32.17 8.02 -6.96
C GLU A 367 32.82 9.16 -6.18
N SER A 368 32.25 9.56 -5.05
CA SER A 368 32.81 10.59 -4.15
C SER A 368 33.39 10.00 -2.85
N ASP A 369 33.24 8.70 -2.60
CA ASP A 369 33.74 8.04 -1.38
C ASP A 369 35.26 7.96 -1.35
N VAL A 370 35.88 8.12 -0.17
CA VAL A 370 37.34 8.01 0.02
C VAL A 370 37.89 6.63 -0.39
N ASN A 371 37.04 5.60 -0.39
CA ASN A 371 37.37 4.24 -0.79
C ASN A 371 37.04 3.97 -2.27
N TYR A 372 36.69 5.01 -3.05
CA TYR A 372 36.43 4.84 -4.48
C TYR A 372 37.70 4.36 -5.22
N GLY A 373 37.54 3.32 -6.02
CA GLY A 373 38.63 2.74 -6.82
C GLY A 373 38.04 1.96 -8.00
N GLU A 374 38.91 1.65 -8.99
CA GLU A 374 38.49 0.76 -10.08
C GLU A 374 37.98 -0.58 -9.53
N ASN A 375 36.83 -0.98 -10.03
CA ASN A 375 36.17 -2.25 -9.64
C ASN A 375 35.75 -2.35 -8.16
N THR A 376 35.58 -1.26 -7.44
CA THR A 376 34.88 -1.31 -6.16
C THR A 376 33.37 -1.43 -6.35
N ILE A 377 32.71 -2.18 -5.47
CA ILE A 377 31.25 -2.19 -5.36
C ILE A 377 30.85 -1.68 -3.98
N THR A 378 29.90 -0.75 -3.96
CA THR A 378 29.38 -0.15 -2.73
C THR A 378 27.96 -0.63 -2.48
N PHE A 379 27.67 -1.14 -1.28
CA PHE A 379 26.35 -1.55 -0.83
C PHE A 379 25.81 -0.55 0.19
N PHE A 380 24.51 -0.30 0.14
CA PHE A 380 23.82 0.67 0.98
C PHE A 380 22.80 -0.02 1.88
N ASN A 381 22.80 0.31 3.16
CA ASN A 381 21.72 0.00 4.08
C ASN A 381 20.90 1.26 4.33
N THR A 382 19.65 1.25 3.92
CA THR A 382 18.71 2.36 4.10
C THR A 382 17.78 2.19 5.30
N LEU A 383 17.95 1.09 6.06
CA LEU A 383 17.23 0.83 7.30
C LEU A 383 18.00 1.38 8.52
N PRO A 384 17.31 1.80 9.58
CA PRO A 384 17.95 2.42 10.74
C PRO A 384 18.49 1.41 11.76
N TYR A 385 18.77 0.20 11.36
CA TYR A 385 19.39 -0.85 12.18
C TYR A 385 20.39 -1.67 11.34
N PRO A 386 21.39 -2.27 11.97
CA PRO A 386 22.32 -3.16 11.28
C PRO A 386 21.61 -4.37 10.70
N ILE A 387 22.00 -4.75 9.49
CA ILE A 387 21.47 -5.93 8.79
C ILE A 387 22.61 -6.88 8.42
N THR A 388 22.34 -8.18 8.49
CA THR A 388 23.18 -9.22 7.94
C THR A 388 22.32 -10.14 7.10
N LYS A 389 22.33 -9.93 5.78
CA LYS A 389 21.46 -10.69 4.89
C LYS A 389 22.14 -11.00 3.56
N ARG A 390 21.54 -11.90 2.80
CA ARG A 390 21.92 -12.12 1.41
C ARG A 390 21.51 -10.91 0.57
N VAL A 391 22.46 -10.37 -0.18
CA VAL A 391 22.26 -9.28 -1.13
C VAL A 391 22.56 -9.80 -2.53
N LYS A 392 21.59 -9.61 -3.45
CA LYS A 392 21.79 -9.84 -4.89
C LYS A 392 22.41 -8.59 -5.52
N PHE A 393 23.41 -8.80 -6.36
CA PHE A 393 24.09 -7.71 -7.08
C PHE A 393 24.65 -8.20 -8.42
N GLN A 394 24.97 -7.27 -9.28
CA GLN A 394 25.51 -7.56 -10.60
C GLN A 394 26.87 -6.91 -10.77
N LEU A 395 27.83 -7.64 -11.31
CA LEU A 395 29.14 -7.12 -11.68
C LEU A 395 29.30 -7.14 -13.20
N SER A 396 29.99 -6.10 -13.71
CA SER A 396 30.47 -6.04 -15.09
C SER A 396 31.99 -6.06 -15.06
N LEU A 397 32.61 -7.12 -15.60
CA LEU A 397 34.06 -7.35 -15.53
C LEU A 397 34.62 -7.79 -16.88
N LYS A 398 35.87 -7.42 -17.17
CA LYS A 398 36.59 -7.92 -18.35
C LYS A 398 36.92 -9.43 -18.26
N ASN A 399 37.13 -9.92 -17.03
CA ASN A 399 37.38 -11.33 -16.75
C ASN A 399 36.38 -11.78 -15.68
N PRO A 400 35.69 -12.94 -15.85
CA PRO A 400 34.75 -13.42 -14.86
C PRO A 400 35.39 -13.98 -13.59
N ALA A 401 36.71 -14.14 -13.58
CA ALA A 401 37.47 -14.61 -12.42
C ALA A 401 37.76 -13.45 -11.45
N PHE A 402 37.07 -13.46 -10.29
CA PHE A 402 37.21 -12.41 -9.29
C PHE A 402 37.12 -12.95 -7.86
N LYS A 403 37.49 -12.11 -6.91
CA LYS A 403 37.22 -12.25 -5.47
C LYS A 403 36.59 -10.95 -4.97
N LEU A 404 35.55 -11.08 -4.15
CA LEU A 404 35.00 -9.96 -3.38
C LEU A 404 35.73 -9.90 -2.03
N MET A 405 36.32 -8.74 -1.72
CA MET A 405 37.14 -8.54 -0.54
C MET A 405 36.59 -7.39 0.32
N LYS A 406 36.71 -7.50 1.63
CA LYS A 406 36.43 -6.42 2.60
C LYS A 406 37.47 -6.50 3.70
N ASP A 407 38.25 -5.40 3.88
CA ASP A 407 39.27 -5.30 4.92
C ASP A 407 40.18 -6.56 4.95
N ASP A 408 40.73 -6.93 3.78
CA ASP A 408 41.56 -8.12 3.52
C ASP A 408 40.87 -9.47 3.73
N GLN A 409 39.57 -9.47 4.07
CA GLN A 409 38.80 -10.70 4.21
C GLN A 409 38.03 -11.03 2.93
N LYS A 410 38.12 -12.31 2.51
CA LYS A 410 37.36 -12.80 1.37
C LYS A 410 35.90 -13.01 1.73
N ILE A 411 34.99 -12.39 0.99
CA ILE A 411 33.55 -12.62 1.12
C ILE A 411 33.15 -13.79 0.21
N THR A 412 32.35 -14.71 0.76
CA THR A 412 31.79 -15.82 -0.01
C THR A 412 30.72 -15.29 -0.97
N VAL A 413 30.87 -15.59 -2.25
CA VAL A 413 29.97 -15.18 -3.32
C VAL A 413 29.45 -16.44 -4.03
N ASP A 414 28.14 -16.50 -4.24
CA ASP A 414 27.51 -17.41 -5.19
C ASP A 414 27.30 -16.66 -6.51
N VAL A 415 27.64 -17.30 -7.62
CA VAL A 415 27.40 -16.80 -8.97
C VAL A 415 26.16 -17.48 -9.53
N GLU A 416 25.12 -16.71 -9.82
CA GLU A 416 23.84 -17.21 -10.32
C GLU A 416 23.85 -17.36 -11.84
N LYS A 417 24.48 -16.41 -12.54
CA LYS A 417 24.56 -16.38 -14.01
C LYS A 417 25.76 -15.59 -14.48
N VAL A 418 26.35 -16.03 -15.59
CA VAL A 418 27.39 -15.29 -16.34
C VAL A 418 26.93 -15.12 -17.77
N THR A 419 26.92 -13.88 -18.26
CA THR A 419 26.55 -13.55 -19.63
C THR A 419 27.69 -12.76 -20.27
N LYS A 420 28.10 -13.13 -21.50
CA LYS A 420 29.10 -12.37 -22.26
C LYS A 420 28.38 -11.28 -23.05
N GLU A 421 28.70 -10.03 -22.82
CA GLU A 421 28.06 -8.85 -23.41
C GLU A 421 29.06 -8.12 -24.33
N TYR A 422 28.58 -7.62 -25.46
CA TYR A 422 29.37 -6.82 -26.37
C TYR A 422 29.28 -5.32 -26.05
N HIS A 423 30.40 -4.63 -26.03
CA HIS A 423 30.43 -3.17 -25.76
C HIS A 423 31.26 -2.34 -26.78
N GLY A 424 31.79 -3.02 -27.79
CA GLY A 424 32.56 -2.35 -28.86
C GLY A 424 31.67 -1.71 -29.93
N GLN A 425 32.30 -1.23 -31.00
CA GLN A 425 31.58 -0.68 -32.15
C GLN A 425 30.89 -1.79 -32.95
N ILE A 426 29.65 -1.52 -33.37
CA ILE A 426 28.92 -2.43 -34.24
C ILE A 426 29.70 -2.56 -35.58
N LYS A 427 30.07 -3.78 -35.96
CA LYS A 427 30.77 -4.11 -37.21
C LYS A 427 29.83 -4.88 -38.14
N ARG A 428 29.97 -4.69 -39.44
CA ARG A 428 29.20 -5.43 -40.46
C ARG A 428 29.53 -6.92 -40.48
N ASP A 429 30.79 -7.25 -40.21
CA ASP A 429 31.30 -8.59 -40.15
C ASP A 429 31.52 -8.97 -38.69
N THR A 430 30.74 -9.91 -38.15
CA THR A 430 30.85 -10.36 -36.77
C THR A 430 32.13 -11.15 -36.49
N SER A 431 32.78 -11.69 -37.52
CA SER A 431 34.09 -12.36 -37.39
C SER A 431 35.22 -11.37 -37.06
N ALA A 432 34.98 -10.09 -37.24
CA ALA A 432 35.92 -9.01 -36.90
C ALA A 432 35.81 -8.57 -35.44
N TYR A 433 34.91 -9.14 -34.64
CA TYR A 433 34.83 -8.83 -33.21
C TYR A 433 36.00 -9.46 -32.47
N ARG A 434 36.60 -8.68 -31.55
CA ARG A 434 37.74 -9.10 -30.74
C ARG A 434 37.25 -9.45 -29.34
N ASP A 435 37.98 -10.30 -28.64
CA ASP A 435 37.67 -10.61 -27.25
C ASP A 435 37.69 -9.37 -26.33
N ASP A 436 38.50 -8.39 -26.60
CA ASP A 436 38.56 -7.12 -25.91
C ASP A 436 37.29 -6.26 -26.06
N ASP A 437 36.48 -6.55 -27.08
CA ASP A 437 35.18 -5.89 -27.32
C ASP A 437 34.08 -6.42 -26.43
N PHE A 438 34.32 -7.43 -25.59
CA PHE A 438 33.36 -8.06 -24.70
C PHE A 438 33.72 -7.79 -23.24
N TYR A 439 32.69 -7.91 -22.40
CA TYR A 439 32.79 -8.00 -20.95
C TYR A 439 31.81 -9.07 -20.44
N TYR A 440 31.98 -9.45 -19.18
CA TYR A 440 31.10 -10.41 -18.53
C TYR A 440 30.19 -9.68 -17.55
N LYS A 441 28.90 -9.91 -17.72
CA LYS A 441 27.83 -9.52 -16.80
C LYS A 441 27.57 -10.71 -15.90
N ILE A 442 27.77 -10.53 -14.59
CA ILE A 442 27.80 -11.61 -13.61
C ILE A 442 26.75 -11.29 -12.55
N ASP A 443 25.70 -12.11 -12.48
CA ASP A 443 24.70 -12.04 -11.43
C ASP A 443 25.20 -12.82 -10.22
N CYS A 444 25.30 -12.13 -9.09
CA CYS A 444 25.93 -12.62 -7.87
C CYS A 444 25.00 -12.45 -6.65
N SER A 445 25.28 -13.25 -5.63
CA SER A 445 24.79 -12.99 -4.30
C SER A 445 25.84 -13.28 -3.23
N ALA A 446 25.79 -12.52 -2.15
CA ALA A 446 26.66 -12.71 -0.99
C ALA A 446 25.93 -12.34 0.30
N ARG A 447 26.34 -12.93 1.42
CA ARG A 447 25.88 -12.51 2.73
C ARG A 447 26.70 -11.33 3.19
N ILE A 448 26.04 -10.15 3.29
CA ILE A 448 26.70 -8.87 3.59
C ILE A 448 26.19 -8.34 4.93
N ASN A 449 27.11 -7.86 5.75
CA ASN A 449 26.80 -7.13 6.98
C ASN A 449 26.95 -5.63 6.71
N LEU A 450 25.89 -4.86 6.96
CA LEU A 450 25.84 -3.41 6.76
C LEU A 450 25.34 -2.72 8.02
N PRO A 451 26.04 -1.69 8.51
CA PRO A 451 25.57 -0.90 9.65
C PRO A 451 24.34 -0.06 9.29
N ALA A 452 23.67 0.48 10.29
CA ALA A 452 22.45 1.27 10.17
C ALA A 452 22.68 2.55 9.34
N LEU A 453 21.84 2.80 8.34
CA LEU A 453 21.85 4.01 7.50
C LEU A 453 23.25 4.41 7.01
N GLN A 454 23.99 3.43 6.52
CA GLN A 454 25.35 3.62 6.01
C GLN A 454 25.58 2.86 4.70
N TRP A 455 26.70 3.15 4.07
CA TRP A 455 27.22 2.38 2.94
C TRP A 455 28.59 1.82 3.27
N GLN A 456 28.94 0.74 2.57
CA GLN A 456 30.27 0.13 2.63
C GLN A 456 30.74 -0.28 1.25
N SER A 457 32.00 -0.01 0.95
CA SER A 457 32.66 -0.40 -0.28
C SER A 457 33.45 -1.69 -0.10
N PHE A 458 33.43 -2.52 -1.12
CA PHE A 458 34.11 -3.80 -1.22
C PHE A 458 34.96 -3.82 -2.48
N ASP A 459 36.13 -4.42 -2.42
CA ASP A 459 37.02 -4.53 -3.56
C ASP A 459 36.70 -5.75 -4.40
N VAL A 460 36.59 -5.56 -5.70
CA VAL A 460 36.43 -6.61 -6.70
C VAL A 460 37.79 -6.89 -7.31
N VAL A 461 38.53 -7.85 -6.75
CA VAL A 461 39.90 -8.14 -7.11
C VAL A 461 39.96 -9.28 -8.13
N ALA A 462 40.82 -9.13 -9.14
CA ALA A 462 41.06 -10.20 -10.11
C ALA A 462 41.55 -11.49 -9.42
N SER A 463 41.15 -12.64 -9.96
CA SER A 463 41.47 -13.96 -9.45
C SER A 463 41.86 -14.90 -10.61
N GLU A 464 42.52 -16.00 -10.31
CA GLU A 464 42.78 -17.07 -11.28
C GLU A 464 41.57 -17.97 -11.49
N ALA A 465 40.68 -18.05 -10.48
CA ALA A 465 39.49 -18.88 -10.52
C ALA A 465 38.20 -18.06 -10.53
N VAL A 466 37.28 -18.42 -11.42
CA VAL A 466 35.90 -17.93 -11.40
C VAL A 466 35.24 -18.44 -10.12
N PRO A 467 34.51 -17.60 -9.36
CA PRO A 467 33.69 -18.09 -8.26
C PRO A 467 32.73 -19.18 -8.71
N ALA A 468 32.42 -20.11 -7.83
CA ALA A 468 31.58 -21.24 -8.18
C ALA A 468 30.17 -20.77 -8.61
N LEU A 469 29.74 -21.22 -9.78
CA LEU A 469 28.34 -21.14 -10.19
C LEU A 469 27.50 -22.00 -9.24
N LEU A 470 26.26 -21.64 -9.08
CA LEU A 470 25.27 -22.51 -8.43
C LEU A 470 25.23 -23.85 -9.16
N GLU A 471 25.45 -24.93 -8.44
CA GLU A 471 25.45 -26.28 -9.00
C GLU A 471 24.01 -26.76 -9.24
N ASN A 472 23.71 -27.13 -10.47
CA ASN A 472 22.45 -27.81 -10.78
C ASN A 472 22.58 -29.28 -10.38
N THR A 473 21.66 -29.75 -9.54
CA THR A 473 21.60 -31.15 -9.14
C THR A 473 20.23 -31.74 -9.46
N THR A 474 20.14 -33.05 -9.50
CA THR A 474 18.89 -33.81 -9.65
C THR A 474 18.21 -34.08 -8.30
N ASP A 475 18.77 -33.60 -7.22
CA ASP A 475 18.15 -33.69 -5.90
C ASP A 475 16.78 -33.01 -5.94
N LYS A 476 15.83 -33.56 -5.20
CA LYS A 476 14.49 -33.00 -5.09
C LYS A 476 14.26 -32.36 -3.72
N SER A 477 15.35 -31.87 -3.13
CA SER A 477 15.31 -31.24 -1.81
C SER A 477 16.36 -30.15 -1.65
N ILE A 478 16.02 -29.14 -0.85
CA ILE A 478 16.93 -28.12 -0.36
C ILE A 478 16.85 -28.04 1.17
N SER A 479 17.93 -27.60 1.79
CA SER A 479 17.96 -27.36 3.25
C SER A 479 18.97 -26.27 3.59
N ASP A 480 18.70 -25.60 4.73
CA ASP A 480 19.64 -24.74 5.45
C ASP A 480 19.66 -25.14 6.94
N ASN A 481 20.05 -24.22 7.82
CA ASN A 481 20.09 -24.49 9.27
C ASN A 481 18.69 -24.50 9.93
N HIS A 482 17.67 -23.98 9.24
CA HIS A 482 16.32 -23.76 9.77
C HIS A 482 15.30 -24.71 9.17
N PHE A 483 15.40 -24.97 7.86
CA PHE A 483 14.37 -25.67 7.12
C PHE A 483 14.96 -26.71 6.17
N LYS A 484 14.15 -27.76 5.92
CA LYS A 484 14.31 -28.68 4.80
C LYS A 484 13.02 -28.69 3.99
N ILE A 485 13.12 -28.53 2.67
CA ILE A 485 11.99 -28.61 1.73
C ILE A 485 12.26 -29.75 0.77
N GLU A 486 11.28 -30.63 0.59
CA GLU A 486 11.36 -31.80 -0.28
C GLU A 486 10.17 -31.85 -1.24
N TRP A 487 10.46 -32.06 -2.51
CA TRP A 487 9.43 -32.45 -3.48
C TRP A 487 9.31 -33.97 -3.53
N VAL A 488 8.12 -34.48 -3.21
CA VAL A 488 7.81 -35.92 -3.17
C VAL A 488 6.51 -36.15 -3.90
N ASP A 489 6.56 -36.80 -5.05
CA ASP A 489 5.39 -37.21 -5.84
C ASP A 489 4.36 -36.07 -6.06
N GLY A 490 4.85 -34.91 -6.46
CA GLY A 490 4.02 -33.74 -6.76
C GLY A 490 3.64 -32.87 -5.56
N LYS A 491 4.06 -33.23 -4.37
CA LYS A 491 3.82 -32.49 -3.12
C LYS A 491 5.11 -31.88 -2.61
N LEU A 492 4.95 -30.75 -1.93
CA LEU A 492 6.02 -30.05 -1.22
C LEU A 492 5.89 -30.30 0.27
N ASN A 493 6.90 -30.92 0.88
CA ASN A 493 6.97 -31.16 2.30
C ASN A 493 7.96 -30.22 2.95
N LEU A 494 7.60 -29.63 4.08
CA LEU A 494 8.43 -28.72 4.87
C LEU A 494 8.75 -29.34 6.22
N THR A 495 10.02 -29.47 6.53
CA THR A 495 10.49 -29.81 7.89
C THR A 495 11.12 -28.57 8.51
N ASN A 496 10.61 -28.13 9.65
CA ASN A 496 11.28 -27.15 10.51
C ASN A 496 12.34 -27.88 11.34
N LEU A 497 13.61 -27.62 11.08
CA LEU A 497 14.73 -28.30 11.74
C LEU A 497 14.94 -27.86 13.20
N ASN A 498 14.36 -26.73 13.63
CA ASN A 498 14.48 -26.25 14.99
C ASN A 498 13.63 -27.07 15.99
N ASP A 499 12.48 -27.57 15.56
CA ASP A 499 11.54 -28.34 16.38
C ASP A 499 11.16 -29.71 15.77
N GLN A 500 11.75 -30.07 14.62
CA GLN A 500 11.50 -31.30 13.87
C GLN A 500 10.05 -31.45 13.39
N THR A 501 9.30 -30.37 13.30
CA THR A 501 7.92 -30.39 12.81
C THR A 501 7.90 -30.61 11.31
N LEU A 502 7.15 -31.60 10.86
CA LEU A 502 6.86 -31.87 9.46
C LEU A 502 5.48 -31.32 9.09
N VAL A 503 5.41 -30.50 8.03
CA VAL A 503 4.19 -30.08 7.36
C VAL A 503 4.17 -30.73 5.99
N GLU A 504 3.44 -31.84 5.87
CA GLU A 504 3.25 -32.51 4.59
C GLU A 504 2.41 -31.67 3.66
N ASP A 505 2.80 -31.60 2.38
CA ASP A 505 2.01 -30.90 1.37
C ASP A 505 1.71 -29.45 1.79
N PHE A 506 2.76 -28.74 2.22
CA PHE A 506 2.61 -27.45 2.90
C PHE A 506 2.10 -26.35 1.98
N MET A 507 2.14 -26.55 0.66
CA MET A 507 1.69 -25.55 -0.31
C MET A 507 1.18 -26.21 -1.59
N TYR A 508 0.09 -25.67 -2.14
CA TYR A 508 -0.43 -25.98 -3.48
C TYR A 508 -1.21 -24.81 -4.05
N ILE A 509 -1.53 -24.84 -5.33
CA ILE A 509 -2.34 -23.80 -5.99
C ILE A 509 -3.78 -24.28 -6.10
N GLU A 510 -4.71 -23.36 -5.93
CA GLU A 510 -6.13 -23.57 -6.12
C GLU A 510 -6.64 -22.66 -7.25
N ASP A 511 -7.38 -23.23 -8.20
CA ASP A 511 -8.05 -22.52 -9.28
C ASP A 511 -9.57 -22.71 -9.14
N GLY A 512 -10.31 -21.61 -8.93
CA GLY A 512 -11.76 -21.56 -8.84
C GLY A 512 -12.36 -20.62 -9.88
N GLY A 513 -13.61 -20.81 -10.26
CA GLY A 513 -14.31 -19.89 -11.14
C GLY A 513 -14.64 -18.58 -10.44
N ASP A 514 -14.58 -17.47 -11.18
CA ASP A 514 -14.99 -16.16 -10.72
C ASP A 514 -16.04 -15.56 -11.67
N GLU A 515 -17.31 -15.64 -11.27
CA GLU A 515 -18.44 -15.06 -11.99
C GLU A 515 -18.70 -13.60 -11.55
N GLY A 516 -17.81 -13.05 -10.76
CA GLY A 516 -17.89 -11.70 -10.22
C GLY A 516 -17.53 -10.62 -11.22
N ASP A 517 -17.12 -9.51 -10.68
CA ASP A 517 -16.70 -8.30 -11.40
C ASP A 517 -15.48 -7.67 -10.73
N THR A 518 -15.09 -6.46 -11.15
CA THR A 518 -13.91 -5.79 -10.56
C THR A 518 -14.10 -5.42 -9.10
N TYR A 519 -15.32 -5.34 -8.59
CA TYR A 519 -15.61 -5.07 -7.18
C TYR A 519 -15.59 -6.35 -6.34
N ASP A 520 -16.31 -7.40 -6.79
CA ASP A 520 -16.60 -8.54 -5.93
C ASP A 520 -16.35 -9.88 -6.62
N TYR A 521 -15.72 -10.76 -5.88
CA TYR A 521 -15.67 -12.17 -6.22
C TYR A 521 -17.03 -12.83 -6.04
N SER A 522 -17.43 -13.62 -7.02
CA SER A 522 -18.58 -14.49 -6.93
C SER A 522 -18.23 -15.88 -7.44
N PRO A 523 -18.52 -16.95 -6.67
CA PRO A 523 -18.26 -18.29 -7.16
C PRO A 523 -19.07 -18.56 -8.42
N ALA A 524 -18.48 -19.27 -9.37
CA ALA A 524 -19.13 -19.61 -10.63
C ALA A 524 -20.30 -20.57 -10.42
N TYR A 525 -21.26 -20.52 -11.34
CA TYR A 525 -22.28 -21.55 -11.46
C TYR A 525 -21.60 -22.92 -11.67
N LYS A 526 -22.02 -23.95 -10.89
CA LYS A 526 -21.27 -25.22 -10.80
C LYS A 526 -19.81 -24.98 -10.45
N ASN A 527 -19.57 -24.38 -9.30
CA ASN A 527 -18.26 -23.97 -8.82
C ASN A 527 -17.26 -25.13 -8.71
N GLN A 528 -16.68 -25.52 -9.83
CA GLN A 528 -15.60 -26.50 -9.91
C GLN A 528 -14.30 -25.82 -9.46
N VAL A 529 -13.79 -26.23 -8.31
CA VAL A 529 -12.52 -25.75 -7.78
C VAL A 529 -11.47 -26.83 -7.96
N TYR A 530 -10.38 -26.50 -8.63
CA TYR A 530 -9.31 -27.44 -8.91
C TYR A 530 -8.13 -27.21 -7.99
N ARG A 531 -7.62 -28.30 -7.45
CA ARG A 531 -6.31 -28.31 -6.87
C ARG A 531 -5.28 -28.54 -8.00
N LEU A 532 -4.30 -27.67 -8.08
CA LEU A 532 -3.19 -27.71 -9.02
C LEU A 532 -1.93 -28.07 -8.22
N ASP A 533 -1.42 -29.28 -8.41
CA ASP A 533 -0.22 -29.78 -7.77
C ASP A 533 1.01 -29.65 -8.68
N PHE A 534 2.14 -30.16 -8.23
CA PHE A 534 3.42 -30.10 -8.94
C PHE A 534 3.89 -31.46 -9.44
N LYS A 535 2.95 -32.40 -9.72
CA LYS A 535 3.27 -33.79 -10.06
C LYS A 535 4.10 -33.89 -11.32
N ASP A 536 3.72 -33.15 -12.36
CA ASP A 536 4.35 -33.19 -13.67
C ASP A 536 5.44 -32.11 -13.84
N ALA A 537 5.90 -31.51 -12.73
CA ALA A 537 6.94 -30.50 -12.77
C ALA A 537 8.31 -31.06 -13.14
N ALA A 538 9.03 -30.36 -14.01
CA ALA A 538 10.47 -30.49 -14.10
C ALA A 538 11.10 -29.88 -12.85
N VAL A 539 11.77 -30.71 -12.05
CA VAL A 539 12.37 -30.31 -10.78
C VAL A 539 13.87 -30.11 -10.96
N THR A 540 14.35 -28.93 -10.61
CA THR A 540 15.78 -28.60 -10.60
C THR A 540 16.14 -28.04 -9.24
N THR A 541 17.24 -28.53 -8.64
CA THR A 541 17.82 -27.95 -7.45
C THR A 541 19.11 -27.23 -7.80
N ARG A 542 19.28 -26.02 -7.32
CA ARG A 542 20.51 -25.22 -7.44
C ARG A 542 21.09 -24.99 -6.07
N LYS A 543 22.35 -25.40 -5.87
CA LYS A 543 23.02 -25.28 -4.58
C LYS A 543 24.24 -24.37 -4.66
N GLY A 544 24.31 -23.42 -3.76
CA GLY A 544 25.42 -22.53 -3.54
C GLY A 544 25.95 -22.64 -2.10
N ARG A 545 26.83 -21.72 -1.76
CA ARG A 545 27.35 -21.57 -0.39
C ARG A 545 26.53 -20.59 0.45
N VAL A 546 25.79 -19.72 -0.21
CA VAL A 546 24.97 -18.66 0.40
C VAL A 546 23.50 -18.99 0.29
N THR A 547 23.11 -19.71 -0.78
CA THR A 547 21.70 -20.01 -1.08
C THR A 547 21.50 -21.41 -1.62
N SER A 548 20.30 -21.95 -1.41
CA SER A 548 19.80 -23.16 -2.08
C SER A 548 18.41 -22.87 -2.67
N GLN A 549 18.18 -23.31 -3.91
CA GLN A 549 16.95 -23.08 -4.65
C GLN A 549 16.35 -24.40 -5.14
N LEU A 550 15.04 -24.58 -4.96
CA LEU A 550 14.25 -25.64 -5.56
C LEU A 550 13.33 -25.02 -6.59
N ILE A 551 13.51 -25.36 -7.86
CA ILE A 551 12.79 -24.77 -8.99
C ILE A 551 11.89 -25.85 -9.60
N LEU A 552 10.61 -25.54 -9.71
CA LEU A 552 9.57 -26.37 -10.28
C LEU A 552 9.00 -25.65 -11.52
N GLN A 553 9.11 -26.28 -12.68
CA GLN A 553 8.57 -25.73 -13.92
C GLN A 553 7.58 -26.72 -14.55
N GLY A 554 6.44 -26.22 -15.01
CA GLY A 554 5.43 -27.08 -15.58
C GLY A 554 4.24 -26.32 -16.13
N THR A 555 3.19 -27.06 -16.37
CA THR A 555 1.92 -26.52 -16.84
C THR A 555 0.77 -27.08 -16.00
N TRP A 556 -0.25 -26.26 -15.81
CA TRP A 556 -1.52 -26.68 -15.22
C TRP A 556 -2.61 -26.61 -16.27
N ALA A 557 -3.43 -27.65 -16.34
CA ALA A 557 -4.64 -27.66 -17.16
C ALA A 557 -5.81 -27.08 -16.35
N VAL A 558 -6.41 -26.00 -16.86
CA VAL A 558 -7.57 -25.32 -16.26
C VAL A 558 -8.66 -25.10 -17.33
N PRO A 559 -9.91 -24.78 -16.96
CA PRO A 559 -10.92 -24.33 -17.91
C PRO A 559 -10.54 -22.98 -18.54
N VAL A 560 -10.77 -22.82 -19.84
CA VAL A 560 -10.48 -21.56 -20.56
C VAL A 560 -11.40 -20.42 -20.12
N ASP A 561 -12.64 -20.74 -19.68
CA ASP A 561 -13.68 -19.79 -19.26
C ASP A 561 -14.74 -20.48 -18.37
N LEU A 562 -15.79 -19.73 -18.00
CA LEU A 562 -16.89 -20.24 -17.18
C LEU A 562 -17.69 -21.36 -17.86
N ALA A 563 -17.84 -21.32 -19.20
CA ALA A 563 -18.59 -22.36 -19.93
C ALA A 563 -17.83 -23.70 -19.89
N ALA A 564 -16.55 -23.67 -20.17
CA ALA A 564 -15.69 -24.85 -20.04
C ALA A 564 -15.65 -25.37 -18.59
N ARG A 565 -15.65 -24.47 -17.60
CA ARG A 565 -15.69 -24.83 -16.18
C ARG A 565 -16.98 -25.54 -15.80
N ALA A 566 -18.14 -25.06 -16.27
CA ALA A 566 -19.44 -25.66 -16.01
C ALA A 566 -19.53 -27.09 -16.55
N GLU A 567 -18.80 -27.38 -17.63
CA GLU A 567 -18.69 -28.70 -18.24
C GLU A 567 -17.52 -29.56 -17.71
N ASN A 568 -16.75 -29.03 -16.74
CA ASN A 568 -15.56 -29.67 -16.17
C ASN A 568 -14.46 -29.96 -17.21
N LEU A 569 -14.34 -29.09 -18.22
CA LEU A 569 -13.31 -29.19 -19.26
C LEU A 569 -12.07 -28.38 -18.87
N ARG A 570 -10.93 -29.05 -18.80
CA ARG A 570 -9.62 -28.40 -18.55
C ARG A 570 -8.86 -28.27 -19.88
N ASN A 571 -9.26 -27.36 -20.71
CA ASN A 571 -8.84 -27.20 -22.09
C ASN A 571 -7.84 -26.04 -22.32
N GLN A 572 -7.42 -25.34 -21.25
CA GLN A 572 -6.38 -24.30 -21.29
C GLN A 572 -5.16 -24.73 -20.46
N GLN A 573 -3.96 -24.55 -21.03
CA GLN A 573 -2.70 -24.76 -20.31
C GLN A 573 -2.20 -23.41 -19.75
N ILE A 574 -1.79 -23.42 -18.48
CA ILE A 574 -1.15 -22.30 -17.83
C ILE A 574 0.28 -22.70 -17.47
N ASN A 575 1.27 -22.02 -18.05
CA ASN A 575 2.67 -22.22 -17.72
C ASN A 575 3.00 -21.60 -16.38
N TYR A 576 3.80 -22.29 -15.57
CA TYR A 576 4.29 -21.77 -14.30
C TYR A 576 5.76 -22.09 -14.08
N GLN A 577 6.41 -21.24 -13.27
CA GLN A 577 7.67 -21.51 -12.62
C GLN A 577 7.57 -21.11 -11.13
N LEU A 578 7.79 -22.06 -10.24
CA LEU A 578 7.88 -21.82 -8.80
C LEU A 578 9.32 -21.98 -8.37
N GLU A 579 9.88 -20.97 -7.71
CA GLU A 579 11.17 -21.01 -7.03
C GLU A 579 10.97 -20.92 -5.52
N LEU A 580 11.51 -21.88 -4.80
CA LEU A 580 11.63 -21.88 -3.35
C LEU A 580 13.10 -21.68 -2.99
N GLU A 581 13.41 -20.70 -2.19
CA GLU A 581 14.77 -20.32 -1.85
C GLU A 581 14.99 -20.31 -0.33
N LEU A 582 16.06 -20.96 0.10
CA LEU A 582 16.59 -20.93 1.47
C LEU A 582 17.96 -20.23 1.44
N ASP A 583 18.12 -19.16 2.22
CA ASP A 583 19.31 -18.31 2.26
C ASP A 583 19.89 -18.16 3.68
N GLY A 584 19.45 -19.00 4.60
CA GLY A 584 19.86 -18.97 6.01
C GLY A 584 19.31 -17.80 6.82
N SER A 585 18.32 -17.07 6.30
CA SER A 585 17.66 -15.96 7.01
C SER A 585 16.62 -16.40 8.03
N GLY A 586 16.24 -17.70 8.04
CA GLY A 586 15.11 -18.18 8.82
C GLY A 586 13.76 -17.97 8.14
N ARG A 587 13.75 -17.58 6.87
CA ARG A 587 12.56 -17.46 6.00
C ARG A 587 12.65 -18.45 4.85
N ILE A 588 11.49 -18.83 4.34
CA ILE A 588 11.34 -19.52 3.06
C ILE A 588 10.87 -18.49 2.05
N ASN A 589 11.70 -18.15 1.08
CA ASN A 589 11.35 -17.19 0.04
C ASN A 589 10.68 -17.93 -1.12
N HIS A 590 9.58 -17.38 -1.61
CA HIS A 590 8.78 -17.92 -2.71
C HIS A 590 8.73 -16.91 -3.86
N GLU A 591 8.97 -17.39 -5.07
CA GLU A 591 8.71 -16.64 -6.29
C GLU A 591 7.93 -17.52 -7.27
N LEU A 592 6.73 -17.10 -7.65
CA LEU A 592 5.87 -17.81 -8.59
C LEU A 592 5.65 -16.94 -9.82
N GLN A 593 6.00 -17.45 -10.97
CA GLN A 593 5.65 -16.91 -12.28
C GLN A 593 4.48 -17.70 -12.87
N ILE A 594 3.49 -17.00 -13.41
CA ILE A 594 2.35 -17.60 -14.10
C ILE A 594 2.12 -16.83 -15.40
N HIS A 595 1.98 -17.55 -16.51
CA HIS A 595 1.47 -16.98 -17.75
C HIS A 595 0.00 -17.36 -17.90
N ASN A 596 -0.88 -16.42 -17.48
CA ASN A 596 -2.32 -16.64 -17.54
C ASN A 596 -2.87 -16.41 -18.96
N GLU A 597 -3.67 -17.36 -19.44
CA GLU A 597 -4.44 -17.27 -20.70
C GLU A 597 -5.93 -17.61 -20.50
N ALA A 598 -6.31 -18.07 -19.31
CA ALA A 598 -7.71 -18.34 -18.95
C ALA A 598 -8.45 -17.07 -18.52
N LYS A 599 -9.77 -17.15 -18.48
CA LYS A 599 -10.70 -16.06 -18.12
C LYS A 599 -11.60 -16.47 -16.96
N ASP A 600 -12.15 -15.45 -16.29
CA ASP A 600 -13.21 -15.59 -15.30
C ASP A 600 -12.87 -16.64 -14.23
N HIS A 601 -11.69 -16.49 -13.63
CA HIS A 601 -11.20 -17.39 -12.60
C HIS A 601 -10.38 -16.67 -11.53
N ARG A 602 -10.26 -17.31 -10.38
CA ARG A 602 -9.45 -16.86 -9.25
C ARG A 602 -8.42 -17.91 -8.89
N MET A 603 -7.14 -17.51 -8.85
CA MET A 603 -6.06 -18.37 -8.38
C MET A 603 -5.57 -17.96 -6.99
N ARG A 604 -5.39 -18.96 -6.13
CA ARG A 604 -4.88 -18.76 -4.76
C ARG A 604 -3.74 -19.73 -4.47
N VAL A 605 -2.75 -19.28 -3.73
CA VAL A 605 -1.81 -20.21 -3.08
C VAL A 605 -2.37 -20.59 -1.71
N ILE A 606 -2.47 -21.87 -1.47
CA ILE A 606 -2.98 -22.45 -0.23
C ILE A 606 -1.80 -22.95 0.58
N ASN A 607 -1.57 -22.33 1.71
CA ASN A 607 -0.47 -22.67 2.61
C ASN A 607 -1.00 -23.40 3.85
N ARG A 608 -0.55 -24.61 4.08
CA ARG A 608 -0.90 -25.39 5.28
C ARG A 608 0.04 -24.98 6.42
N THR A 609 -0.52 -24.71 7.58
CA THR A 609 0.23 -24.22 8.74
C THR A 609 0.33 -25.24 9.88
N ASN A 610 -0.53 -26.27 9.89
CA ASN A 610 -0.77 -27.17 11.02
C ASN A 610 -1.18 -26.44 12.31
N ILE A 611 -1.70 -25.21 12.18
CA ILE A 611 -2.29 -24.41 13.25
C ILE A 611 -3.80 -24.34 12.97
N TYR A 612 -4.60 -24.73 13.96
CA TYR A 612 -6.06 -24.63 13.90
C TYR A 612 -6.47 -23.21 14.32
N ALA A 613 -6.45 -22.30 13.38
CA ALA A 613 -6.61 -20.88 13.64
C ALA A 613 -8.00 -20.55 14.21
N LYS A 614 -8.03 -19.83 15.32
CA LYS A 614 -9.25 -19.23 15.90
C LYS A 614 -9.51 -17.84 15.35
N ALA A 615 -8.44 -17.14 15.00
CA ALA A 615 -8.41 -15.82 14.39
C ALA A 615 -7.22 -15.70 13.44
N SER A 616 -7.22 -14.67 12.63
CA SER A 616 -6.09 -14.23 11.82
C SER A 616 -5.64 -12.85 12.25
N TYR A 617 -4.35 -12.56 12.07
CA TYR A 617 -3.72 -11.30 12.45
C TYR A 617 -3.04 -10.70 11.22
N ALA A 618 -3.48 -9.54 10.77
CA ALA A 618 -2.91 -8.89 9.60
C ALA A 618 -2.49 -7.46 9.91
N ASP A 619 -1.43 -6.99 9.25
CA ASP A 619 -0.98 -5.62 9.42
C ASP A 619 -1.97 -4.60 8.86
N THR A 620 -1.97 -3.43 9.46
CA THR A 620 -2.73 -2.24 9.07
C THR A 620 -1.79 -1.06 8.88
N GLY A 621 -2.31 0.14 8.65
CA GLY A 621 -1.52 1.33 8.39
C GLY A 621 -0.40 1.61 9.40
N PHE A 622 -0.67 1.44 10.69
CA PHE A 622 0.26 1.64 11.81
C PHE A 622 0.04 0.65 12.96
N GLY A 623 -0.40 -0.55 12.67
CA GLY A 623 -0.70 -1.56 13.66
C GLY A 623 -0.94 -2.92 13.07
N TYR A 624 -1.73 -3.71 13.75
CA TYR A 624 -2.30 -4.94 13.23
C TYR A 624 -3.71 -5.13 13.79
N ILE A 625 -4.49 -5.96 13.10
CA ILE A 625 -5.85 -6.28 13.51
C ILE A 625 -6.07 -7.78 13.59
N GLU A 626 -6.82 -8.17 14.61
CA GLU A 626 -7.35 -9.52 14.76
C GLU A 626 -8.70 -9.63 14.05
N ARG A 627 -8.89 -10.65 13.21
CA ARG A 627 -10.12 -10.88 12.48
C ARG A 627 -10.61 -12.33 12.65
N PRO A 628 -11.92 -12.55 12.76
CA PRO A 628 -12.48 -13.89 12.88
C PRO A 628 -12.23 -14.71 11.61
N VAL A 629 -12.10 -16.02 11.75
CA VAL A 629 -11.96 -16.95 10.59
C VAL A 629 -13.26 -17.19 9.85
N VAL A 630 -14.41 -16.96 10.51
CA VAL A 630 -15.76 -17.05 9.96
C VAL A 630 -16.58 -15.89 10.48
N ASP A 631 -17.28 -15.20 9.61
CA ASP A 631 -18.22 -14.16 10.03
C ASP A 631 -19.46 -14.80 10.69
N PRO A 632 -19.95 -14.32 11.83
CA PRO A 632 -21.10 -14.89 12.53
C PRO A 632 -22.39 -14.86 11.69
N HIS A 633 -22.55 -13.87 10.82
CA HIS A 633 -23.72 -13.66 9.96
C HIS A 633 -23.63 -14.31 8.59
N LEU A 634 -22.59 -15.11 8.32
CA LEU A 634 -22.42 -15.77 7.02
C LEU A 634 -23.61 -16.65 6.60
N LYS A 635 -24.39 -17.18 7.57
CA LYS A 635 -25.51 -18.08 7.29
C LYS A 635 -26.85 -17.38 7.14
N ASP A 636 -27.03 -16.20 7.74
CA ASP A 636 -28.32 -15.50 7.83
C ASP A 636 -28.30 -14.09 7.24
N TRP A 637 -27.20 -13.66 6.65
CA TRP A 637 -26.97 -12.30 6.16
C TRP A 637 -28.08 -11.75 5.26
N GLN A 638 -28.65 -12.57 4.36
CA GLN A 638 -29.75 -12.15 3.50
C GLN A 638 -31.04 -11.90 4.31
N ALA A 639 -31.33 -12.79 5.28
CA ALA A 639 -32.53 -12.68 6.13
C ALA A 639 -32.48 -11.45 7.04
N ILE A 640 -31.29 -11.03 7.48
CA ILE A 640 -31.09 -9.84 8.32
C ILE A 640 -30.83 -8.56 7.52
N GLY A 641 -30.87 -8.64 6.19
CA GLY A 641 -30.83 -7.49 5.29
C GLY A 641 -29.44 -6.89 5.06
N TYR A 642 -28.39 -7.71 5.03
CA TYR A 642 -27.06 -7.26 4.60
C TYR A 642 -27.02 -7.02 3.10
N HIS A 643 -26.21 -6.06 2.68
CA HIS A 643 -26.11 -5.64 1.27
C HIS A 643 -25.21 -6.54 0.42
N GLU A 644 -24.33 -7.31 1.07
CA GLU A 644 -23.49 -8.33 0.47
C GLU A 644 -23.14 -9.41 1.50
N GLU A 645 -22.66 -10.56 1.05
CA GLU A 645 -22.23 -11.66 1.91
C GLU A 645 -21.05 -11.22 2.80
N PRO A 646 -21.13 -11.35 4.13
CA PRO A 646 -20.04 -11.02 5.03
C PRO A 646 -18.96 -12.11 4.98
N THR A 647 -18.32 -12.26 3.85
CA THR A 647 -17.27 -13.26 3.64
C THR A 647 -16.04 -12.93 4.48
N ALA A 648 -15.35 -13.96 4.97
CA ALA A 648 -14.07 -13.80 5.69
C ALA A 648 -12.87 -13.66 4.75
N ILE A 649 -13.05 -12.94 3.64
CA ILE A 649 -11.99 -12.45 2.77
C ILE A 649 -11.55 -11.09 3.32
N PHE A 650 -10.25 -10.94 3.60
CA PHE A 650 -9.73 -9.79 4.31
C PHE A 650 -8.52 -9.16 3.61
N PRO A 651 -8.32 -7.85 3.77
CA PRO A 651 -7.13 -7.17 3.31
C PRO A 651 -5.94 -7.38 4.26
N MET A 652 -4.74 -7.23 3.71
CA MET A 652 -3.49 -7.02 4.43
C MET A 652 -2.64 -6.02 3.66
N ILE A 653 -1.74 -5.32 4.35
CA ILE A 653 -0.79 -4.44 3.66
C ILE A 653 0.46 -5.23 3.27
N HIS A 654 1.07 -5.94 4.21
CA HIS A 654 2.31 -6.68 3.98
C HIS A 654 2.32 -8.09 4.54
N TYR A 655 1.56 -8.40 5.59
CA TYR A 655 1.56 -9.73 6.16
C TYR A 655 0.23 -10.18 6.73
N VAL A 656 0.06 -11.49 6.79
CA VAL A 656 -0.94 -12.18 7.61
C VAL A 656 -0.26 -13.23 8.46
N ASN A 657 -0.72 -13.38 9.67
CA ASN A 657 -0.24 -14.35 10.65
C ASN A 657 -1.40 -15.20 11.19
N VAL A 658 -1.08 -16.45 11.49
CA VAL A 658 -1.87 -17.35 12.36
C VAL A 658 -0.94 -17.94 13.40
N HIS A 659 -1.42 -18.10 14.62
CA HIS A 659 -0.62 -18.68 15.71
C HIS A 659 -1.48 -19.44 16.73
N ASP A 660 -0.80 -20.28 17.48
CA ASP A 660 -1.28 -20.91 18.71
C ASP A 660 -0.27 -20.64 19.85
N ASP A 661 -0.38 -21.37 20.95
CA ASP A 661 0.50 -21.19 22.12
C ASP A 661 1.94 -21.68 21.87
N GLU A 662 2.18 -22.47 20.83
CA GLU A 662 3.47 -23.13 20.56
C GLU A 662 4.17 -22.57 19.32
N ARG A 663 3.41 -22.02 18.36
CA ARG A 663 3.92 -21.64 17.05
C ARG A 663 3.17 -20.47 16.43
N SER A 664 3.91 -19.70 15.66
CA SER A 664 3.42 -18.57 14.88
C SER A 664 3.92 -18.70 13.44
N VAL A 665 3.00 -18.60 12.46
CA VAL A 665 3.32 -18.66 11.03
C VAL A 665 2.83 -17.42 10.36
N SER A 666 3.75 -16.68 9.74
CA SER A 666 3.48 -15.43 9.02
C SER A 666 3.78 -15.58 7.54
N PHE A 667 2.94 -15.00 6.70
CA PHE A 667 3.16 -14.87 5.26
C PHE A 667 3.41 -13.40 4.93
N LEU A 668 4.65 -13.10 4.54
CA LEU A 668 5.13 -11.76 4.21
C LEU A 668 4.99 -11.56 2.70
N THR A 669 4.21 -10.59 2.24
CA THR A 669 3.84 -10.46 0.82
C THR A 669 4.39 -9.19 0.17
N LYS A 670 4.59 -9.26 -1.15
CA LYS A 670 4.95 -8.11 -2.00
C LYS A 670 3.87 -7.92 -3.07
N GLY A 671 2.86 -7.12 -2.76
CA GLY A 671 1.77 -6.80 -3.68
C GLY A 671 0.56 -7.72 -3.64
N ILE A 672 0.59 -8.85 -2.92
CA ILE A 672 -0.60 -9.65 -2.61
C ILE A 672 -1.28 -8.98 -1.41
N LYS A 673 -2.55 -8.58 -1.57
CA LYS A 673 -3.28 -7.76 -0.59
C LYS A 673 -4.51 -8.46 0.00
N GLU A 674 -4.81 -9.68 -0.43
CA GLU A 674 -6.01 -10.42 -0.03
C GLU A 674 -5.65 -11.79 0.52
N TYR A 675 -6.28 -12.15 1.66
CA TYR A 675 -6.16 -13.48 2.24
C TYR A 675 -7.50 -14.00 2.78
N GLN A 676 -7.54 -15.31 3.01
CA GLN A 676 -8.64 -16.00 3.69
C GLN A 676 -8.10 -17.19 4.49
N ILE A 677 -8.63 -17.42 5.68
CA ILE A 677 -8.39 -18.66 6.40
C ILE A 677 -9.33 -19.73 5.86
N THR A 678 -8.81 -20.91 5.56
CA THR A 678 -9.53 -22.01 4.89
C THR A 678 -9.18 -23.37 5.49
N GLY A 679 -9.77 -24.42 4.93
CA GLY A 679 -9.63 -25.78 5.43
C GLY A 679 -10.74 -26.14 6.43
N ALA A 680 -11.07 -27.42 6.54
CA ALA A 680 -12.15 -27.90 7.43
C ALA A 680 -11.87 -27.60 8.91
N GLN A 681 -10.61 -27.39 9.27
CA GLN A 681 -10.15 -27.09 10.62
C GLN A 681 -9.49 -25.71 10.73
N ASN A 682 -9.66 -24.83 9.71
CA ASN A 682 -9.00 -23.52 9.65
C ASN A 682 -7.46 -23.61 9.73
N ASP A 683 -6.90 -24.64 9.11
CA ASP A 683 -5.48 -25.00 9.15
C ASP A 683 -4.67 -24.46 7.96
N ARG A 684 -5.28 -23.64 7.13
CA ARG A 684 -4.70 -23.13 5.88
C ARG A 684 -4.91 -21.64 5.72
N VAL A 685 -3.87 -20.98 5.24
CA VAL A 685 -3.92 -19.59 4.81
C VAL A 685 -3.91 -19.56 3.28
N ALA A 686 -4.99 -19.08 2.69
CA ALA A 686 -5.12 -18.86 1.27
C ALA A 686 -4.75 -17.40 0.96
N LEU A 687 -3.71 -17.19 0.14
CA LEU A 687 -3.36 -15.88 -0.40
C LEU A 687 -3.93 -15.81 -1.82
N THR A 688 -4.73 -14.79 -2.12
CA THR A 688 -5.26 -14.60 -3.47
C THR A 688 -4.19 -14.00 -4.36
N LEU A 689 -3.72 -14.79 -5.33
CA LEU A 689 -2.71 -14.35 -6.30
C LEU A 689 -3.31 -13.31 -7.23
N PHE A 690 -4.43 -13.66 -7.89
CA PHE A 690 -5.17 -12.75 -8.76
C PHE A 690 -6.59 -13.24 -8.99
N ARG A 691 -7.42 -12.33 -9.50
CA ARG A 691 -8.74 -12.57 -10.06
C ARG A 691 -8.76 -12.14 -11.52
N SER A 692 -9.33 -12.97 -12.38
CA SER A 692 -9.62 -12.66 -13.78
C SER A 692 -11.12 -12.45 -13.93
N VAL A 693 -11.54 -11.24 -14.28
CA VAL A 693 -12.96 -10.89 -14.48
C VAL A 693 -13.10 -10.00 -15.72
N GLY A 694 -14.25 -10.05 -16.37
CA GLY A 694 -14.43 -9.41 -17.69
C GLY A 694 -15.29 -8.15 -17.69
N TYR A 695 -15.80 -7.72 -16.52
CA TYR A 695 -16.72 -6.57 -16.42
C TYR A 695 -16.38 -5.66 -15.23
N LEU A 696 -16.59 -4.37 -15.41
CA LEU A 696 -16.41 -3.37 -14.36
C LEU A 696 -17.37 -3.68 -13.20
N GLY A 697 -18.64 -3.89 -13.47
CA GLY A 697 -19.65 -4.30 -12.50
C GLY A 697 -20.72 -5.17 -13.15
N ARG A 698 -21.28 -6.10 -12.38
CA ARG A 698 -22.38 -6.99 -12.79
C ARG A 698 -23.50 -6.91 -11.77
N PRO A 699 -24.78 -6.95 -12.18
CA PRO A 699 -25.90 -7.04 -11.26
C PRO A 699 -26.05 -8.48 -10.70
N ASP A 700 -26.71 -8.58 -9.58
CA ASP A 700 -27.26 -9.80 -9.01
C ASP A 700 -26.25 -10.96 -8.85
N LEU A 701 -25.03 -10.63 -8.37
CA LEU A 701 -24.07 -11.66 -8.01
C LEU A 701 -24.57 -12.50 -6.82
N LEU A 702 -24.19 -13.78 -6.79
CA LEU A 702 -24.57 -14.70 -5.71
C LEU A 702 -24.24 -14.12 -4.32
N ARG A 703 -23.12 -13.46 -4.18
CA ARG A 703 -22.63 -12.85 -2.92
C ARG A 703 -23.01 -11.37 -2.77
N ARG A 704 -23.56 -10.76 -3.78
CA ARG A 704 -23.97 -9.34 -3.78
C ARG A 704 -25.20 -9.17 -4.68
N PRO A 705 -26.41 -9.27 -4.14
CA PRO A 705 -27.63 -9.02 -4.89
C PRO A 705 -27.74 -7.54 -5.30
N GLY A 706 -28.45 -7.30 -6.38
CA GLY A 706 -28.62 -5.97 -6.97
C GLY A 706 -27.37 -5.48 -7.70
N VAL A 707 -27.26 -4.16 -7.89
CA VAL A 707 -26.13 -3.52 -8.59
C VAL A 707 -24.88 -3.39 -7.72
N ALA A 708 -23.71 -3.22 -8.32
CA ALA A 708 -22.45 -3.00 -7.59
C ALA A 708 -22.42 -1.59 -6.96
N SER A 709 -21.62 -0.71 -7.48
CA SER A 709 -21.59 0.74 -7.23
C SER A 709 -21.84 1.46 -8.54
N GLY A 710 -22.36 2.68 -8.48
CA GLY A 710 -22.72 3.46 -9.65
C GLY A 710 -23.88 2.85 -10.45
N ASN A 711 -24.02 3.32 -11.69
CA ASN A 711 -25.08 2.88 -12.59
C ASN A 711 -24.66 1.64 -13.38
N GLN A 712 -25.12 0.46 -12.97
CA GLN A 712 -24.79 -0.83 -13.57
C GLN A 712 -25.91 -1.38 -14.49
N PHE A 713 -26.72 -0.53 -15.05
CA PHE A 713 -27.76 -0.95 -16.01
C PHE A 713 -27.18 -1.35 -17.37
N THR A 714 -25.94 -0.97 -17.64
CA THR A 714 -25.20 -1.36 -18.84
C THR A 714 -23.91 -2.05 -18.47
N TYR A 715 -23.65 -3.22 -19.04
CA TYR A 715 -22.38 -3.90 -18.88
C TYR A 715 -21.23 -3.12 -19.51
N ILE A 716 -20.20 -2.84 -18.71
CA ILE A 716 -18.97 -2.19 -19.17
C ILE A 716 -17.87 -3.27 -19.23
N PRO A 717 -17.48 -3.72 -20.43
CA PRO A 717 -16.44 -4.74 -20.57
C PRO A 717 -15.08 -4.20 -20.09
N THR A 718 -14.34 -5.06 -19.38
CA THR A 718 -12.98 -4.79 -18.92
C THR A 718 -12.06 -5.97 -19.27
N PRO A 719 -11.77 -6.22 -20.56
CA PRO A 719 -10.93 -7.34 -20.99
C PRO A 719 -9.51 -7.30 -20.37
N ASP A 720 -8.94 -6.14 -20.07
CA ASP A 720 -7.63 -6.03 -19.43
C ASP A 720 -7.65 -6.58 -17.99
N SER A 721 -8.80 -6.58 -17.29
CA SER A 721 -8.92 -7.15 -15.95
C SER A 721 -8.97 -8.69 -15.92
N GLN A 722 -9.04 -9.35 -17.09
CA GLN A 722 -8.80 -10.79 -17.21
C GLN A 722 -7.35 -11.18 -16.95
N LEU A 723 -6.42 -10.21 -16.95
CA LEU A 723 -5.01 -10.43 -16.66
C LEU A 723 -4.37 -11.56 -17.47
N GLN A 724 -4.74 -11.69 -18.76
CA GLN A 724 -4.17 -12.67 -19.69
C GLN A 724 -2.74 -12.24 -20.09
N LYS A 725 -1.79 -12.50 -19.19
CA LYS A 725 -0.38 -12.10 -19.32
C LYS A 725 0.50 -12.83 -18.31
N GLU A 726 1.80 -12.60 -18.43
CA GLU A 726 2.76 -13.03 -17.41
C GLU A 726 2.64 -12.19 -16.14
N MET A 727 2.61 -12.86 -15.01
CA MET A 727 2.54 -12.26 -13.68
C MET A 727 3.55 -12.90 -12.74
N HIS A 728 4.08 -12.09 -11.82
CA HIS A 728 5.06 -12.51 -10.81
C HIS A 728 4.50 -12.27 -9.41
N PHE A 729 4.55 -13.30 -8.58
CA PHE A 729 4.09 -13.28 -7.20
C PHE A 729 5.25 -13.59 -6.28
N LYS A 730 5.44 -12.76 -5.23
CA LYS A 730 6.53 -12.92 -4.27
C LYS A 730 5.99 -12.84 -2.86
N TRP A 731 6.30 -13.86 -2.07
CA TRP A 731 6.03 -13.87 -0.64
C TRP A 731 7.10 -14.65 0.11
N ALA A 732 7.13 -14.53 1.42
CA ALA A 732 7.98 -15.35 2.27
C ALA A 732 7.18 -15.96 3.41
N THR A 733 7.52 -17.19 3.81
CA THR A 733 7.00 -17.83 5.01
C THR A 733 8.01 -17.63 6.13
N TYR A 734 7.56 -17.07 7.26
CA TYR A 734 8.34 -16.89 8.47
C TYR A 734 7.67 -17.64 9.62
N ILE A 735 8.44 -18.50 10.32
CA ILE A 735 7.97 -19.33 11.41
C ILE A 735 8.73 -18.96 12.69
N SER A 736 8.00 -18.60 13.74
CA SER A 736 8.54 -18.28 15.05
C SER A 736 7.80 -19.04 16.16
N LYS A 737 8.29 -18.97 17.39
CA LYS A 737 7.66 -19.63 18.54
C LYS A 737 6.39 -18.94 19.03
N GLN A 738 6.33 -17.63 18.86
CA GLN A 738 5.21 -16.81 19.34
C GLN A 738 4.94 -15.66 18.36
N PHE A 739 3.75 -15.13 18.42
CA PHE A 739 3.39 -13.94 17.66
C PHE A 739 4.06 -12.69 18.25
N ASP A 740 4.90 -12.03 17.47
CA ASP A 740 5.48 -10.72 17.78
C ASP A 740 5.38 -9.83 16.55
N PRO A 741 4.47 -8.85 16.52
CA PRO A 741 4.26 -7.99 15.35
C PRO A 741 5.47 -7.09 15.02
N ALA A 742 6.29 -6.72 16.02
CA ALA A 742 7.49 -5.93 15.78
C ALA A 742 8.58 -6.77 15.08
N GLU A 743 8.75 -8.03 15.50
CA GLU A 743 9.66 -8.97 14.84
C GLU A 743 9.19 -9.29 13.43
N ILE A 744 7.91 -9.60 13.21
CA ILE A 744 7.33 -9.87 11.89
C ILE A 744 7.53 -8.68 10.95
N SER A 745 7.29 -7.45 11.42
CA SER A 745 7.49 -6.24 10.63
C SER A 745 8.96 -6.04 10.25
N LYS A 746 9.89 -6.32 11.17
CA LYS A 746 11.32 -6.28 10.88
C LYS A 746 11.71 -7.33 9.84
N GLU A 747 11.23 -8.57 9.98
CA GLU A 747 11.46 -9.65 9.02
C GLU A 747 10.89 -9.29 7.63
N PHE A 748 9.73 -8.63 7.59
CA PHE A 748 9.19 -8.09 6.34
C PHE A 748 10.12 -7.05 5.73
N MET A 749 10.62 -6.08 6.51
CA MET A 749 11.54 -5.06 5.98
C MET A 749 12.83 -5.69 5.45
N GLU A 750 13.42 -6.64 6.17
CA GLU A 750 14.62 -7.34 5.71
C GLU A 750 14.37 -8.17 4.44
N TYR A 751 13.19 -8.77 4.30
CA TYR A 751 12.76 -9.48 3.08
C TYR A 751 12.46 -8.53 1.92
N ALA A 752 11.71 -7.48 2.18
CA ALA A 752 11.08 -6.67 1.14
C ALA A 752 11.94 -5.50 0.64
N VAL A 753 12.81 -4.95 1.51
CA VAL A 753 13.69 -3.82 1.17
C VAL A 753 14.97 -4.36 0.54
N THR A 754 15.17 -4.07 -0.75
CA THR A 754 16.41 -4.40 -1.45
C THR A 754 17.50 -3.40 -1.07
N ASN A 755 18.74 -3.88 -0.97
CA ASN A 755 19.89 -3.01 -0.69
C ASN A 755 20.43 -2.44 -1.99
N PRO A 756 20.35 -1.12 -2.22
CA PRO A 756 20.96 -0.49 -3.36
C PRO A 756 22.46 -0.77 -3.40
N ASN A 757 23.00 -0.92 -4.59
CA ASN A 757 24.43 -1.09 -4.77
C ASN A 757 24.88 -0.45 -6.08
N TYR A 758 26.17 -0.11 -6.15
CA TYR A 758 26.77 0.48 -7.33
C TYR A 758 28.21 0.00 -7.50
N GLN A 759 28.55 -0.50 -8.69
CA GLN A 759 29.92 -0.86 -9.05
C GLN A 759 30.59 0.28 -9.84
N ALA A 760 31.78 0.68 -9.42
CA ALA A 760 32.65 1.60 -10.13
C ALA A 760 33.28 0.90 -11.33
N GLN A 761 32.81 1.15 -12.54
CA GLN A 761 33.31 0.60 -13.81
C GLN A 761 32.60 1.28 -15.01
N ASP A 762 33.22 1.25 -16.22
CA ASP A 762 32.73 1.93 -17.41
C ASP A 762 32.25 0.99 -18.52
N LEU A 763 32.31 -0.34 -18.32
CA LEU A 763 32.05 -1.33 -19.36
C LEU A 763 30.60 -1.26 -19.90
N ASN A 764 29.63 -0.91 -19.07
CA ASN A 764 28.22 -0.80 -19.47
C ASN A 764 27.76 0.66 -19.62
N GLN A 765 28.65 1.61 -19.82
CA GLN A 765 28.35 3.04 -19.88
C GLN A 765 27.25 3.39 -20.91
N PHE A 766 27.22 2.75 -22.07
CA PHE A 766 26.22 3.02 -23.10
C PHE A 766 24.91 2.23 -22.94
N THR A 767 24.90 1.21 -22.09
CA THR A 767 23.70 0.42 -21.81
C THR A 767 23.04 0.82 -20.48
N ASN A 768 23.74 1.59 -19.64
CA ASN A 768 23.19 2.18 -18.44
C ASN A 768 22.93 3.68 -18.64
N THR A 769 21.66 4.05 -18.74
CA THR A 769 21.24 5.42 -19.07
C THR A 769 21.86 6.49 -18.17
N LEU A 770 22.00 6.22 -16.87
CA LEU A 770 22.56 7.19 -15.93
C LEU A 770 24.09 7.28 -16.03
N LYS A 771 24.78 6.21 -16.39
CA LYS A 771 26.23 6.22 -16.64
C LYS A 771 26.61 6.99 -17.90
N TYR A 772 25.69 7.16 -18.85
CA TYR A 772 25.88 7.98 -20.03
C TYR A 772 26.15 9.46 -19.66
N PHE A 773 25.52 9.95 -18.59
CA PHE A 773 25.74 11.33 -18.12
C PHE A 773 27.04 11.44 -17.33
N VAL A 774 27.93 12.34 -17.74
CA VAL A 774 29.12 12.68 -16.97
C VAL A 774 28.69 13.54 -15.77
N MET A 775 29.03 13.10 -14.57
CA MET A 775 28.71 13.82 -13.33
C MET A 775 29.94 14.48 -12.74
N HIS A 776 29.77 15.68 -12.19
CA HIS A 776 30.81 16.27 -11.36
C HIS A 776 30.90 15.51 -10.01
N PRO A 777 32.09 15.10 -9.56
CA PRO A 777 32.28 14.59 -8.21
C PRO A 777 31.94 15.70 -7.18
N LEU A 778 31.76 15.31 -5.92
CA LEU A 778 31.72 16.31 -4.84
C LEU A 778 33.06 17.00 -4.67
N LYS A 779 33.04 18.27 -4.21
CA LYS A 779 34.29 19.05 -3.98
C LYS A 779 35.24 18.33 -3.02
N ASN A 780 34.68 17.69 -2.01
CA ASN A 780 35.43 16.94 -1.01
C ASN A 780 35.08 15.47 -1.13
N THR A 781 36.04 14.60 -0.93
CA THR A 781 35.78 13.17 -0.75
C THR A 781 34.96 12.99 0.53
N ILE A 782 34.04 12.01 0.48
CA ILE A 782 33.15 11.68 1.60
C ILE A 782 33.51 10.33 2.18
N LYS A 783 33.11 10.11 3.43
CA LYS A 783 33.20 8.81 4.10
C LYS A 783 31.86 8.48 4.72
N ALA A 784 31.48 7.21 4.70
CA ALA A 784 30.29 6.74 5.42
C ALA A 784 30.42 7.13 6.90
N GLN A 785 29.37 7.74 7.41
CA GLN A 785 29.25 8.12 8.82
C GLN A 785 27.91 7.62 9.35
N PRO A 786 27.88 7.14 10.59
CA PRO A 786 26.62 6.86 11.28
C PRO A 786 25.68 8.06 11.17
N PHE A 787 24.38 7.82 11.12
CA PHE A 787 23.37 8.87 11.23
C PHE A 787 22.61 8.71 12.51
N PHE A 788 21.74 7.74 12.56
CA PHE A 788 21.12 7.26 13.77
C PHE A 788 20.92 5.75 13.69
N GLU A 789 20.75 5.14 14.84
CA GLU A 789 20.43 3.72 14.97
C GLU A 789 19.23 3.56 15.88
N LEU A 790 18.21 2.85 15.39
CA LEU A 790 17.09 2.40 16.20
C LEU A 790 17.57 1.17 16.99
N VAL A 791 17.71 1.34 18.32
CA VAL A 791 18.35 0.35 19.18
C VAL A 791 17.35 -0.66 19.71
N ASP A 792 16.20 -0.20 20.20
CA ASP A 792 15.18 -1.06 20.78
C ASP A 792 14.27 -1.67 19.69
N ARG A 793 14.37 -2.97 19.54
CA ARG A 793 13.68 -3.75 18.49
C ARG A 793 12.19 -3.98 18.78
N ARG A 794 11.70 -3.64 19.98
CA ARG A 794 10.27 -3.68 20.30
C ARG A 794 9.50 -2.55 19.62
N ILE A 795 10.23 -1.54 19.14
CA ILE A 795 9.68 -0.40 18.40
C ILE A 795 10.07 -0.52 16.93
N THR A 796 9.07 -0.37 16.07
CA THR A 796 9.23 -0.54 14.62
C THR A 796 9.51 0.80 13.94
N PHE A 797 10.45 0.81 13.02
CA PHE A 797 10.71 1.94 12.11
C PHE A 797 9.55 2.10 11.12
N SER A 798 9.10 3.32 10.93
CA SER A 798 8.06 3.64 9.95
C SER A 798 8.59 4.47 8.80
N SER A 799 9.22 5.63 9.06
CA SER A 799 9.78 6.46 8.00
C SER A 799 10.88 7.41 8.47
N LEU A 800 11.69 7.85 7.50
CA LEU A 800 12.67 8.93 7.64
C LEU A 800 12.44 9.95 6.53
N THR A 801 11.99 11.16 6.88
CA THR A 801 11.63 12.21 5.93
C THR A 801 12.19 13.58 6.35
N LYS A 802 11.86 14.63 5.60
CA LYS A 802 12.15 16.02 5.97
C LYS A 802 10.92 16.74 6.49
N SER A 803 11.15 17.63 7.46
CA SER A 803 10.15 18.60 7.91
C SER A 803 9.64 19.46 6.75
N ILE A 804 8.45 20.06 6.92
CA ILE A 804 7.83 20.88 5.87
C ILE A 804 8.75 22.01 5.41
N ASP A 805 9.48 22.64 6.35
CA ASP A 805 10.45 23.70 6.07
C ASP A 805 11.79 23.18 5.50
N GLY A 806 12.01 21.87 5.48
CA GLY A 806 13.23 21.23 4.97
C GLY A 806 14.45 21.36 5.89
N THR A 807 14.28 21.91 7.12
CA THR A 807 15.39 22.23 8.02
C THR A 807 15.80 21.08 8.95
N ALA A 808 14.96 20.07 9.12
CA ALA A 808 15.18 18.97 10.04
C ALA A 808 14.75 17.62 9.45
N ASP A 809 15.31 16.54 9.97
CA ASP A 809 14.89 15.19 9.69
C ASP A 809 13.71 14.81 10.61
N LEU A 810 12.71 14.12 10.05
CA LEU A 810 11.59 13.55 10.79
C LEU A 810 11.73 12.03 10.80
N ILE A 811 11.87 11.45 11.97
CA ILE A 811 11.93 10.02 12.19
C ILE A 811 10.61 9.59 12.80
N ARG A 812 9.92 8.66 12.17
CA ARG A 812 8.68 8.09 12.71
C ARG A 812 8.89 6.63 13.08
N VAL A 813 8.40 6.29 14.27
CA VAL A 813 8.45 4.94 14.84
C VAL A 813 7.12 4.59 15.48
N VAL A 814 6.84 3.30 15.61
CA VAL A 814 5.56 2.79 16.11
C VAL A 814 5.75 1.63 17.08
N ASN A 815 4.98 1.63 18.16
CA ASN A 815 4.80 0.46 19.00
C ASN A 815 3.67 -0.40 18.42
N LEU A 816 4.01 -1.50 17.75
CA LEU A 816 3.02 -2.41 17.17
C LEU A 816 2.34 -3.32 18.23
N ASN A 817 2.84 -3.35 19.45
CA ASN A 817 2.29 -4.19 20.51
C ASN A 817 1.04 -3.56 21.14
N LYS A 818 0.09 -4.42 21.54
CA LYS A 818 -1.11 -4.02 22.30
C LYS A 818 -0.85 -3.77 23.78
N GLN A 819 0.41 -3.50 24.14
CA GLN A 819 0.84 -3.21 25.50
C GLN A 819 1.66 -1.93 25.54
N LYS A 820 1.57 -1.22 26.67
CA LYS A 820 2.44 -0.10 26.94
C LYS A 820 3.87 -0.57 27.11
N VAL A 821 4.81 0.07 26.42
CA VAL A 821 6.23 -0.28 26.45
C VAL A 821 7.02 0.91 27.01
N GLN A 822 7.88 0.62 27.97
CA GLN A 822 8.89 1.58 28.46
C GLN A 822 10.23 1.25 27.80
N ILE A 823 10.84 2.24 27.18
CA ILE A 823 12.08 2.14 26.43
C ILE A 823 13.17 2.92 27.15
N ASP A 824 14.24 2.24 27.51
CA ASP A 824 15.40 2.91 28.16
C ASP A 824 16.20 3.71 27.13
N GLN A 825 16.48 3.12 25.95
CA GLN A 825 17.21 3.75 24.87
C GLN A 825 16.55 3.39 23.53
N LEU A 826 15.98 4.39 22.86
CA LEU A 826 15.25 4.21 21.61
C LEU A 826 16.15 4.40 20.38
N ILE A 827 16.85 5.53 20.32
CA ILE A 827 17.66 5.95 19.18
C ILE A 827 19.02 6.46 19.68
N ASN A 828 20.08 6.02 19.02
CA ASN A 828 21.42 6.61 19.11
C ASN A 828 21.65 7.54 17.92
N LEU A 829 22.33 8.65 18.16
CA LEU A 829 22.70 9.65 17.16
C LEU A 829 24.24 9.76 17.07
N ASP A 830 24.74 10.12 15.89
CA ASP A 830 26.19 10.29 15.66
C ASP A 830 26.82 11.48 16.43
N LYS A 831 26.00 12.47 16.77
CA LYS A 831 26.37 13.66 17.54
C LYS A 831 25.18 14.28 18.22
N GLN A 832 25.42 15.39 18.92
CA GLN A 832 24.34 16.14 19.59
C GLN A 832 23.46 16.88 18.58
N TYR A 833 22.14 16.73 18.74
CA TYR A 833 21.10 17.41 17.94
C TYR A 833 20.05 18.01 18.86
N TYR A 834 19.34 19.04 18.37
CA TYR A 834 18.14 19.55 19.02
C TYR A 834 16.95 18.69 18.61
N ILE A 835 16.29 18.07 19.57
CA ILE A 835 15.26 17.05 19.34
C ILE A 835 13.92 17.54 19.89
N ASN A 836 12.88 17.36 19.09
CA ASN A 836 11.49 17.58 19.51
C ASN A 836 10.64 16.34 19.17
N GLU A 837 9.72 15.98 20.06
CA GLU A 837 8.60 15.12 19.68
C GLU A 837 7.54 16.00 18.99
N THR A 838 7.03 15.56 17.83
CA THR A 838 6.12 16.33 16.99
C THR A 838 4.87 15.52 16.63
N ASP A 839 3.88 16.19 16.06
CA ASP A 839 2.84 15.54 15.29
C ASP A 839 3.38 15.08 13.91
N PHE A 840 2.54 14.46 13.06
CA PHE A 840 2.96 13.97 11.75
C PHE A 840 3.31 15.09 10.78
N SER A 841 2.81 16.31 11.01
CA SER A 841 3.12 17.50 10.22
C SER A 841 4.41 18.20 10.62
N GLY A 842 5.03 17.78 11.75
CA GLY A 842 6.24 18.36 12.30
C GLY A 842 6.01 19.51 13.30
N ARG A 843 4.77 19.75 13.77
CA ARG A 843 4.48 20.70 14.86
C ARG A 843 4.95 20.11 16.19
N ILE A 844 5.65 20.93 16.98
CA ILE A 844 6.22 20.50 18.26
C ILE A 844 5.11 20.19 19.25
N ARG A 845 5.14 19.00 19.83
CA ARG A 845 4.33 18.54 20.96
C ARG A 845 5.11 18.60 22.28
N LYS A 846 6.40 18.24 22.21
CA LYS A 846 7.28 18.22 23.38
C LYS A 846 8.70 18.55 22.95
N ASP A 847 9.34 19.44 23.71
CA ASP A 847 10.76 19.75 23.58
C ASP A 847 11.58 18.72 24.38
N LEU A 848 12.54 18.09 23.75
CA LEU A 848 13.46 17.12 24.36
C LEU A 848 14.87 17.69 24.50
N GLY A 849 15.14 18.90 23.98
CA GLY A 849 16.40 19.59 24.05
C GLY A 849 17.53 18.98 23.21
N TYR A 850 18.78 19.34 23.60
CA TYR A 850 19.96 18.81 22.92
C TYR A 850 20.37 17.45 23.49
N ALA A 851 20.46 16.43 22.63
CA ALA A 851 20.85 15.08 23.03
C ALA A 851 21.61 14.32 21.93
N VAL A 852 22.35 13.28 22.34
CA VAL A 852 23.01 12.29 21.47
C VAL A 852 22.21 10.99 21.35
N SER A 853 21.06 10.91 22.03
CA SER A 853 20.17 9.75 22.07
C SER A 853 18.76 10.18 22.45
N ILE A 854 17.79 9.32 22.13
CA ILE A 854 16.43 9.42 22.67
C ILE A 854 16.24 8.29 23.66
N GLU A 855 16.04 8.65 24.93
CA GLU A 855 16.03 7.74 26.07
C GLU A 855 14.80 7.94 26.96
N LYS A 856 14.52 6.92 27.79
CA LYS A 856 13.49 6.96 28.85
C LYS A 856 12.13 7.42 28.33
N ILE A 857 11.72 6.82 27.22
CA ILE A 857 10.48 7.17 26.54
C ILE A 857 9.47 6.01 26.66
N SER A 858 8.21 6.36 26.84
CA SER A 858 7.12 5.38 26.87
C SER A 858 6.26 5.49 25.62
N PHE A 859 5.74 4.34 25.18
CA PHE A 859 4.75 4.24 24.12
C PHE A 859 3.48 3.59 24.67
N GLN A 860 2.32 4.16 24.33
CA GLN A 860 1.04 3.48 24.53
C GLN A 860 0.90 2.32 23.52
N PRO A 861 -0.07 1.40 23.69
CA PRO A 861 -0.43 0.43 22.68
C PRO A 861 -0.68 1.10 21.33
N GLY A 862 -0.09 0.58 20.25
CA GLY A 862 -0.29 1.12 18.89
C GLY A 862 0.18 2.57 18.68
N GLU A 863 0.89 3.18 19.61
CA GLU A 863 1.27 4.61 19.51
C GLU A 863 2.36 4.85 18.46
N VAL A 864 2.13 5.87 17.65
CA VAL A 864 3.09 6.40 16.67
C VAL A 864 3.72 7.67 17.18
N LYS A 865 5.04 7.72 17.25
CA LYS A 865 5.79 8.94 17.60
C LYS A 865 6.64 9.42 16.45
N THR A 866 6.69 10.73 16.28
CA THR A 866 7.55 11.41 15.31
C THR A 866 8.53 12.31 16.04
N PHE A 867 9.81 12.15 15.71
CA PHE A 867 10.90 12.97 16.27
C PHE A 867 11.47 13.87 15.18
N LYS A 868 11.48 15.17 15.46
CA LYS A 868 12.14 16.17 14.63
C LYS A 868 13.58 16.35 15.15
N ILE A 869 14.55 16.04 14.30
CA ILE A 869 15.99 16.15 14.60
C ILE A 869 16.55 17.32 13.81
N ALA A 870 16.82 18.42 14.48
CA ALA A 870 17.38 19.63 13.90
C ALA A 870 18.92 19.68 14.09
N ARG A 871 19.63 20.17 13.09
CA ARG A 871 21.10 20.33 13.12
C ARG A 871 21.50 21.52 13.96
#